data_fc2701f2690cd19955dd204f79e728ca
#
_entry.id   fc2701f2690cd19955dd204f79e728ca
#
_cell.length_a   1.000
_cell.length_b   1.000
_cell.length_c   1.000
_cell.angle_alpha   90.00
_cell.angle_beta   90.00
_cell.angle_gamma   90.00
#
_symmetry.space_group_name_H-M   'P 1'
#
loop_
_entity.id
_entity.type
_entity.pdbx_description
1 polymer ?
#
loop_
_entity_poly.entity_id
_entity_poly.type
_entity_poly.pdbx_seq_one_letter_code
_entity_poly.pdbx_strand_id
1 'polypeptide(L)'
;HLTVTSSKIEMDSNGGIAIVEVKANIDYEYEIGKDCKDWVTLKETRALQTTMLSFDVAQNTDFEKREGTITVFSDGLSETITIYQAGEEPTIVLTQNKYDVSGDGETIKVEINSNVDFQVTIPSDVDWIKETWTRAISTHTKYFKIATNSPNQSRSAEILFTNTEYSLSEKIIINQKAASYVTVHVVQKGGLSDVLVDKELNPESIISMKIIGELDAEDFLTIQNMINLKNLDLEEVNLTELPTKAFYKMKTIENLILPHTLTIINDSEFYQNSLKSIIISSNVETIGEYAFYECPLKSINIPASVKAINKAAFMNCSSLATITFSKGSMLTKICGGKGFLSHGEKYYYGAFANCTALTSIEIPANVEIIEEAAFKNCTALTTVTFENNSSLKTICGATYDYSYYGGAFSDCISLISIEIPASVETIEAAAFKGCSKLATVTFEKGSQLKTIGGGYSNSSDYYGAFSDCPITSIEIPASVETIEAAAFKGCLALAKITFEKGINLKKISGGYSENRNTDGYFYGHGAFAKCTALTSIEIPASVEVIEPEAFWGCSALITVSFEHESQLKIIQGSYEKIYVGHSPNGYNRYYRSGGFRGLANLTTFDASNCSQIESIEPSAFYHCSKLQSVKVGTMIPPTCGIDAFSELNSYTILTVPKESIEAYKQANEWKNFTNITALN
;
A
#
# COMPACT_ATOMS: atom_id res chain seq x y z
N HIS A 1 -4.12 64.06 -44.85
CA HIS A 1 -3.79 63.63 -43.52
C HIS A 1 -4.94 62.77 -42.99
N LEU A 2 -4.61 61.54 -42.55
CA LEU A 2 -5.53 60.60 -41.97
C LEU A 2 -4.88 60.10 -40.66
N THR A 3 -5.55 60.23 -39.51
CA THR A 3 -5.10 59.67 -38.23
C THR A 3 -6.29 59.24 -37.37
N VAL A 4 -6.06 58.26 -36.55
CA VAL A 4 -7.01 57.84 -35.53
C VAL A 4 -6.45 58.22 -34.15
N THR A 5 -7.33 58.53 -33.20
CA THR A 5 -6.90 58.98 -31.86
C THR A 5 -6.42 57.83 -30.96
N SER A 6 -6.80 56.61 -31.27
CA SER A 6 -6.34 55.40 -30.59
C SER A 6 -6.22 54.22 -31.55
N SER A 7 -5.10 53.53 -31.50
CA SER A 7 -4.87 52.32 -32.29
C SER A 7 -5.29 51.03 -31.51
N LYS A 8 -5.77 51.19 -30.25
CA LYS A 8 -6.16 50.09 -29.36
C LYS A 8 -7.43 50.43 -28.60
N ILE A 9 -8.39 49.53 -28.56
CA ILE A 9 -9.61 49.60 -27.75
C ILE A 9 -9.69 48.30 -26.91
N GLU A 10 -9.83 48.43 -25.59
CA GLU A 10 -10.04 47.32 -24.67
C GLU A 10 -11.50 47.29 -24.22
N MET A 11 -12.12 46.12 -24.23
CA MET A 11 -13.51 45.88 -23.86
C MET A 11 -13.63 44.65 -22.96
N ASP A 12 -14.62 44.66 -22.07
CA ASP A 12 -15.01 43.47 -21.31
C ASP A 12 -15.81 42.44 -22.16
N SER A 13 -16.10 41.28 -21.59
CA SER A 13 -16.83 40.20 -22.30
C SER A 13 -18.24 40.61 -22.70
N ASN A 14 -18.89 41.54 -22.01
CA ASN A 14 -20.27 41.93 -22.31
C ASN A 14 -20.40 42.67 -23.64
N GLY A 15 -19.29 43.15 -24.21
CA GLY A 15 -19.30 43.95 -25.41
C GLY A 15 -19.78 45.38 -25.17
N GLY A 16 -20.35 46.00 -26.16
CA GLY A 16 -20.82 47.37 -26.06
C GLY A 16 -20.41 48.23 -27.25
N ILE A 17 -20.29 49.56 -27.06
CA ILE A 17 -19.99 50.48 -28.15
C ILE A 17 -18.51 50.83 -28.16
N ALA A 18 -17.79 50.43 -29.21
CA ALA A 18 -16.42 50.90 -29.47
C ALA A 18 -16.46 52.17 -30.30
N ILE A 19 -15.80 53.23 -29.89
CA ILE A 19 -15.77 54.51 -30.57
C ILE A 19 -14.37 54.79 -31.11
N VAL A 20 -14.31 55.02 -32.41
CA VAL A 20 -13.07 55.41 -33.13
C VAL A 20 -13.22 56.86 -33.59
N GLU A 21 -12.38 57.75 -33.08
CA GLU A 21 -12.30 59.11 -33.55
C GLU A 21 -11.29 59.23 -34.72
N VAL A 22 -11.78 59.56 -35.86
CA VAL A 22 -10.98 59.76 -37.10
C VAL A 22 -10.83 61.23 -37.38
N LYS A 23 -9.59 61.71 -37.53
CA LYS A 23 -9.23 63.06 -37.94
C LYS A 23 -8.67 63.00 -39.37
N ALA A 24 -9.45 63.47 -40.34
CA ALA A 24 -9.06 63.50 -41.72
C ALA A 24 -9.46 64.79 -42.40
N ASN A 25 -8.63 65.24 -43.38
CA ASN A 25 -8.93 66.34 -44.27
C ASN A 25 -9.11 65.87 -45.75
N ILE A 26 -9.37 64.57 -45.91
CA ILE A 26 -9.64 63.84 -47.13
C ILE A 26 -10.76 62.85 -46.87
N ASP A 27 -11.48 62.45 -47.90
CA ASP A 27 -12.46 61.37 -47.79
C ASP A 27 -11.77 60.07 -47.44
N TYR A 28 -12.39 59.26 -46.61
CA TYR A 28 -11.85 57.97 -46.18
C TYR A 28 -12.94 56.88 -46.14
N GLU A 29 -12.48 55.65 -46.23
CA GLU A 29 -13.29 54.43 -46.06
C GLU A 29 -12.79 53.63 -44.87
N TYR A 30 -13.58 52.67 -44.40
CA TYR A 30 -13.16 51.76 -43.36
C TYR A 30 -13.45 50.32 -43.74
N GLU A 31 -12.68 49.40 -43.21
CA GLU A 31 -12.91 47.94 -43.33
C GLU A 31 -12.81 47.31 -41.97
N ILE A 32 -13.83 46.47 -41.61
CA ILE A 32 -13.78 45.61 -40.42
C ILE A 32 -13.02 44.34 -40.81
N GLY A 33 -12.02 43.98 -40.04
CA GLY A 33 -11.20 42.78 -40.25
C GLY A 33 -12.04 41.53 -40.42
N LYS A 34 -11.61 40.63 -41.28
CA LYS A 34 -12.36 39.36 -41.58
C LYS A 34 -12.60 38.55 -40.34
N ASP A 35 -11.71 38.59 -39.38
CA ASP A 35 -11.72 37.80 -38.14
C ASP A 35 -12.71 38.32 -37.08
N CYS A 36 -13.30 39.52 -37.31
CA CYS A 36 -14.22 40.13 -36.35
C CYS A 36 -15.56 40.61 -36.97
N LYS A 37 -15.80 40.38 -38.24
CA LYS A 37 -17.06 40.77 -38.94
C LYS A 37 -18.33 40.24 -38.28
N ASP A 38 -18.25 39.10 -37.61
CA ASP A 38 -19.40 38.44 -37.01
C ASP A 38 -19.77 39.07 -35.62
N TRP A 39 -18.89 39.83 -35.04
CA TRP A 39 -19.10 40.40 -33.68
C TRP A 39 -18.78 41.89 -33.55
N VAL A 40 -18.31 42.55 -34.62
CA VAL A 40 -18.13 43.99 -34.71
C VAL A 40 -18.94 44.53 -35.87
N THR A 41 -19.86 45.43 -35.62
CA THR A 41 -20.71 46.06 -36.66
C THR A 41 -20.75 47.58 -36.51
N LEU A 42 -20.79 48.32 -37.61
CA LEU A 42 -20.96 49.78 -37.55
C LEU A 42 -22.36 50.11 -37.06
N LYS A 43 -22.44 51.03 -36.10
CA LYS A 43 -23.71 51.49 -35.56
C LYS A 43 -24.27 52.75 -36.25
N GLU A 44 -23.48 53.79 -36.43
CA GLU A 44 -23.86 55.04 -37.18
C GLU A 44 -22.66 55.90 -37.49
N THR A 45 -22.75 56.73 -38.55
CA THR A 45 -21.78 57.78 -38.86
C THR A 45 -22.46 59.13 -38.83
N ARG A 46 -21.94 60.13 -38.08
CA ARG A 46 -22.34 61.57 -38.15
C ARG A 46 -21.12 62.41 -38.47
N ALA A 47 -21.22 63.18 -39.60
CA ALA A 47 -20.15 64.01 -40.12
C ALA A 47 -20.12 65.38 -39.50
N LEU A 48 -18.91 65.86 -39.08
CA LEU A 48 -18.41 67.22 -39.17
C LEU A 48 -16.93 67.26 -38.68
N GLN A 49 -15.98 67.51 -39.58
CA GLN A 49 -14.53 67.74 -39.42
C GLN A 49 -13.70 66.80 -38.48
N THR A 50 -14.33 66.15 -37.51
CA THR A 50 -13.84 65.01 -36.75
C THR A 50 -14.95 63.99 -36.75
N THR A 51 -14.79 62.85 -37.41
CA THR A 51 -15.83 61.85 -37.51
C THR A 51 -15.63 60.78 -36.41
N MET A 52 -16.71 60.55 -35.64
CA MET A 52 -16.76 59.48 -34.66
C MET A 52 -17.44 58.28 -35.33
N LEU A 53 -16.67 57.20 -35.56
CA LEU A 53 -17.22 55.92 -35.99
C LEU A 53 -17.57 55.11 -34.73
N SER A 54 -18.81 54.69 -34.64
CA SER A 54 -19.29 53.87 -33.52
C SER A 54 -19.56 52.44 -34.01
N PHE A 55 -18.96 51.48 -33.35
CA PHE A 55 -19.10 50.07 -33.70
C PHE A 55 -19.79 49.33 -32.51
N ASP A 56 -20.83 48.58 -32.78
CA ASP A 56 -21.38 47.66 -31.81
C ASP A 56 -20.50 46.39 -31.78
N VAL A 57 -19.99 46.07 -30.61
CA VAL A 57 -19.21 44.85 -30.36
C VAL A 57 -20.07 43.91 -29.56
N ALA A 58 -20.37 42.76 -30.20
CA ALA A 58 -21.19 41.70 -29.57
C ALA A 58 -20.51 41.09 -28.33
N GLN A 59 -21.30 40.57 -27.42
CA GLN A 59 -20.81 39.81 -26.26
C GLN A 59 -19.86 38.69 -26.71
N ASN A 60 -18.76 38.52 -26.00
CA ASN A 60 -17.89 37.36 -26.15
C ASN A 60 -18.34 36.30 -25.14
N THR A 61 -18.96 35.24 -25.62
CA THR A 61 -19.41 34.10 -24.82
C THR A 61 -18.36 33.01 -24.68
N ASP A 62 -17.22 33.15 -25.36
CA ASP A 62 -16.08 32.25 -25.24
C ASP A 62 -15.23 32.64 -24.01
N PHE A 63 -14.56 31.66 -23.39
CA PHE A 63 -13.70 31.93 -22.24
C PHE A 63 -12.37 32.58 -22.62
N GLU A 64 -12.01 32.52 -23.88
CA GLU A 64 -10.80 33.14 -24.37
C GLU A 64 -11.04 34.58 -24.88
N LYS A 65 -10.05 35.43 -24.65
CA LYS A 65 -10.04 36.75 -25.27
C LYS A 65 -10.02 36.63 -26.78
N ARG A 66 -10.66 37.57 -27.45
CA ARG A 66 -10.62 37.69 -28.89
C ARG A 66 -10.12 39.05 -29.34
N GLU A 67 -9.54 39.11 -30.52
CA GLU A 67 -8.97 40.32 -31.10
C GLU A 67 -9.60 40.53 -32.49
N GLY A 68 -9.87 41.76 -32.84
CA GLY A 68 -10.39 42.14 -34.13
C GLY A 68 -9.81 43.48 -34.59
N THR A 69 -9.76 43.69 -35.89
CA THR A 69 -9.18 44.93 -36.44
C THR A 69 -10.19 45.72 -37.23
N ILE A 70 -10.10 47.04 -37.16
CA ILE A 70 -10.78 47.98 -38.03
C ILE A 70 -9.69 48.82 -38.71
N THR A 71 -9.72 48.85 -40.03
CA THR A 71 -8.79 49.66 -40.82
C THR A 71 -9.53 50.84 -41.45
N VAL A 72 -9.04 52.03 -41.22
CA VAL A 72 -9.52 53.24 -41.89
C VAL A 72 -8.48 53.63 -42.93
N PHE A 73 -8.91 53.83 -44.15
CA PHE A 73 -7.98 54.06 -45.27
C PHE A 73 -8.48 55.08 -46.27
N SER A 74 -7.56 55.69 -46.99
CA SER A 74 -7.79 56.62 -48.09
C SER A 74 -6.48 56.75 -48.89
N ASP A 75 -6.55 56.76 -50.21
CA ASP A 75 -5.47 57.06 -51.20
C ASP A 75 -4.02 56.87 -50.67
N GLY A 76 -3.63 55.62 -50.35
CA GLY A 76 -2.28 55.30 -49.94
C GLY A 76 -1.95 55.54 -48.43
N LEU A 77 -2.94 55.97 -47.66
CA LEU A 77 -2.87 56.11 -46.21
C LEU A 77 -3.78 55.07 -45.53
N SER A 78 -3.32 54.45 -44.45
CA SER A 78 -4.16 53.56 -43.68
C SER A 78 -3.77 53.60 -42.19
N GLU A 79 -4.77 53.52 -41.35
CA GLU A 79 -4.62 53.41 -39.89
C GLU A 79 -5.43 52.20 -39.39
N THR A 80 -4.83 51.34 -38.56
CA THR A 80 -5.49 50.15 -38.03
C THR A 80 -5.71 50.30 -36.54
N ILE A 81 -6.92 50.01 -36.10
CA ILE A 81 -7.34 49.98 -34.69
C ILE A 81 -7.59 48.50 -34.34
N THR A 82 -6.99 48.04 -33.27
CA THR A 82 -7.23 46.72 -32.72
C THR A 82 -8.19 46.78 -31.55
N ILE A 83 -9.27 46.01 -31.63
CA ILE A 83 -10.20 45.81 -30.50
C ILE A 83 -9.78 44.53 -29.80
N TYR A 84 -9.52 44.62 -28.51
CA TYR A 84 -9.26 43.50 -27.61
C TYR A 84 -10.47 43.31 -26.70
N GLN A 85 -11.11 42.19 -26.81
CA GLN A 85 -12.28 41.85 -25.96
C GLN A 85 -11.96 40.68 -25.05
N ALA A 86 -12.16 40.85 -23.74
CA ALA A 86 -12.01 39.79 -22.75
C ALA A 86 -12.98 38.64 -23.01
N GLY A 87 -12.60 37.44 -22.61
CA GLY A 87 -13.49 36.29 -22.57
C GLY A 87 -14.42 36.33 -21.35
N GLU A 88 -15.48 35.53 -21.39
CA GLU A 88 -16.34 35.28 -20.24
C GLU A 88 -15.58 34.46 -19.20
N GLU A 89 -15.58 34.87 -17.92
CA GLU A 89 -14.92 34.09 -16.88
C GLU A 89 -15.68 32.78 -16.60
N PRO A 90 -15.02 31.62 -16.65
CA PRO A 90 -15.63 30.34 -16.29
C PRO A 90 -15.99 30.35 -14.80
N THR A 91 -17.22 29.91 -14.48
CA THR A 91 -17.74 29.93 -13.12
C THR A 91 -18.55 28.69 -12.76
N ILE A 92 -18.46 28.30 -11.49
CA ILE A 92 -19.40 27.39 -10.82
C ILE A 92 -19.86 28.12 -9.56
N VAL A 93 -21.16 28.33 -9.39
CA VAL A 93 -21.76 29.00 -8.22
C VAL A 93 -22.87 28.16 -7.65
N LEU A 94 -22.74 27.81 -6.39
CA LEU A 94 -23.78 27.07 -5.64
C LEU A 94 -24.73 28.09 -4.98
N THR A 95 -26.05 27.89 -5.15
CA THR A 95 -27.06 28.77 -4.52
C THR A 95 -27.10 28.63 -3.00
N GLN A 96 -26.68 27.44 -2.52
CA GLN A 96 -26.55 27.13 -1.10
C GLN A 96 -25.36 26.17 -0.90
N ASN A 97 -24.50 26.47 0.07
CA ASN A 97 -23.29 25.69 0.35
C ASN A 97 -23.38 24.88 1.64
N LYS A 98 -24.47 24.97 2.39
CA LYS A 98 -24.69 24.21 3.63
C LYS A 98 -26.11 23.69 3.73
N TYR A 99 -26.26 22.41 4.06
CA TYR A 99 -27.52 21.72 4.24
C TYR A 99 -27.53 21.05 5.63
N ASP A 100 -28.50 21.43 6.46
CA ASP A 100 -28.75 20.78 7.76
C ASP A 100 -29.96 19.85 7.59
N VAL A 101 -29.73 18.54 7.70
CA VAL A 101 -30.72 17.50 7.38
C VAL A 101 -31.10 16.67 8.59
N SER A 102 -32.32 16.08 8.55
CA SER A 102 -32.84 15.24 9.61
C SER A 102 -31.98 13.96 9.78
N GLY A 103 -31.89 13.47 11.01
CA GLY A 103 -31.30 12.17 11.31
C GLY A 103 -32.02 11.00 10.62
N ASP A 104 -33.31 11.11 10.35
CA ASP A 104 -34.09 10.07 9.70
C ASP A 104 -33.85 9.96 8.18
N GLY A 105 -33.07 10.89 7.65
CA GLY A 105 -32.71 10.96 6.23
C GLY A 105 -33.76 11.67 5.39
N GLU A 106 -33.31 12.28 4.30
CA GLU A 106 -34.17 13.00 3.34
C GLU A 106 -33.47 13.12 1.98
N THR A 107 -34.17 13.72 1.02
CA THR A 107 -33.56 14.05 -0.27
C THR A 107 -33.41 15.56 -0.35
N ILE A 108 -32.16 16.02 -0.54
CA ILE A 108 -31.86 17.43 -0.76
C ILE A 108 -31.78 17.75 -2.25
N LYS A 109 -32.12 18.99 -2.60
CA LYS A 109 -32.00 19.59 -3.92
C LYS A 109 -30.86 20.61 -3.88
N VAL A 110 -29.90 20.50 -4.78
CA VAL A 110 -28.79 21.43 -4.95
C VAL A 110 -28.93 22.11 -6.30
N GLU A 111 -29.01 23.44 -6.30
CA GLU A 111 -29.06 24.27 -7.51
C GLU A 111 -27.70 24.89 -7.78
N ILE A 112 -27.24 24.74 -9.02
CA ILE A 112 -25.91 25.12 -9.47
C ILE A 112 -26.06 26.08 -10.65
N ASN A 113 -25.42 27.25 -10.60
CA ASN A 113 -25.26 28.14 -11.73
C ASN A 113 -23.85 27.97 -12.27
N SER A 114 -23.72 27.46 -13.49
CA SER A 114 -22.43 27.23 -14.11
C SER A 114 -22.51 27.48 -15.61
N ASN A 115 -21.49 28.12 -16.16
CA ASN A 115 -21.31 28.27 -17.62
C ASN A 115 -20.27 27.28 -18.17
N VAL A 116 -19.78 26.34 -17.35
CA VAL A 116 -18.89 25.24 -17.73
C VAL A 116 -19.45 23.91 -17.25
N ASP A 117 -19.04 22.82 -17.91
CA ASP A 117 -19.32 21.48 -17.41
C ASP A 117 -18.63 21.24 -16.07
N PHE A 118 -19.24 20.44 -15.19
CA PHE A 118 -18.65 20.12 -13.89
C PHE A 118 -18.88 18.65 -13.51
N GLN A 119 -17.97 18.14 -12.68
CA GLN A 119 -18.07 16.82 -12.06
C GLN A 119 -18.50 16.95 -10.61
N VAL A 120 -19.32 16.02 -10.16
CA VAL A 120 -19.74 15.89 -8.75
C VAL A 120 -18.93 14.78 -8.11
N THR A 121 -18.23 15.08 -7.02
CA THR A 121 -17.45 14.10 -6.27
C THR A 121 -17.97 13.99 -4.85
N ILE A 122 -18.49 12.81 -4.51
CA ILE A 122 -18.81 12.39 -3.15
C ILE A 122 -17.60 11.59 -2.65
N PRO A 123 -17.02 11.90 -1.48
CA PRO A 123 -15.90 11.15 -0.94
C PRO A 123 -16.21 9.66 -0.82
N SER A 124 -15.23 8.81 -1.08
CA SER A 124 -15.42 7.34 -1.14
C SER A 124 -15.81 6.70 0.19
N ASP A 125 -15.54 7.37 1.30
CA ASP A 125 -15.92 6.99 2.66
C ASP A 125 -17.34 7.44 3.05
N VAL A 126 -18.01 8.24 2.20
CA VAL A 126 -19.36 8.76 2.41
C VAL A 126 -20.39 7.91 1.65
N ASP A 127 -20.84 6.80 2.24
CA ASP A 127 -21.83 5.89 1.63
C ASP A 127 -23.29 6.26 1.90
N TRP A 128 -23.49 7.20 2.79
CA TRP A 128 -24.81 7.63 3.25
C TRP A 128 -25.42 8.76 2.40
N ILE A 129 -24.68 9.27 1.42
CA ILE A 129 -25.13 10.23 0.44
C ILE A 129 -25.06 9.58 -0.95
N LYS A 130 -26.15 9.62 -1.68
CA LYS A 130 -26.20 9.12 -3.07
C LYS A 130 -26.86 10.15 -3.96
N GLU A 131 -26.22 10.49 -5.08
CA GLU A 131 -26.88 11.23 -6.16
C GLU A 131 -28.07 10.40 -6.66
N THR A 132 -29.22 11.05 -6.82
CA THR A 132 -30.46 10.41 -7.28
C THR A 132 -31.09 11.22 -8.40
N TRP A 133 -31.86 10.56 -9.24
CA TRP A 133 -32.51 11.20 -10.38
C TRP A 133 -33.99 11.43 -10.10
N THR A 134 -34.46 12.65 -10.31
CA THR A 134 -35.86 12.95 -10.50
C THR A 134 -36.09 13.30 -11.97
N ARG A 135 -37.30 13.09 -12.48
CA ARG A 135 -37.63 13.22 -13.91
C ARG A 135 -37.44 14.62 -14.54
N ALA A 136 -36.81 15.56 -13.87
CA ALA A 136 -36.54 16.89 -14.40
C ALA A 136 -35.15 16.94 -15.04
N ILE A 137 -35.11 17.19 -16.33
CA ILE A 137 -33.87 17.33 -17.09
C ILE A 137 -33.37 18.78 -16.87
N SER A 138 -32.47 18.95 -15.93
CA SER A 138 -31.68 20.18 -15.79
C SER A 138 -30.26 19.81 -15.42
N THR A 139 -29.31 20.27 -16.20
CA THR A 139 -27.85 20.10 -15.94
C THR A 139 -27.41 20.86 -14.68
N HIS A 140 -28.21 21.79 -14.22
CA HIS A 140 -27.92 22.71 -13.11
C HIS A 140 -28.65 22.36 -11.80
N THR A 141 -29.29 21.21 -11.72
CA THR A 141 -29.96 20.76 -10.50
C THR A 141 -29.57 19.32 -10.19
N LYS A 142 -29.01 19.11 -9.02
CA LYS A 142 -28.64 17.78 -8.52
C LYS A 142 -29.47 17.42 -7.30
N TYR A 143 -29.78 16.15 -7.15
CA TYR A 143 -30.51 15.60 -6.01
C TYR A 143 -29.66 14.58 -5.30
N PHE A 144 -29.60 14.67 -3.98
CA PHE A 144 -28.85 13.73 -3.15
C PHE A 144 -29.78 13.11 -2.11
N LYS A 145 -29.89 11.79 -2.14
CA LYS A 145 -30.59 11.03 -1.12
C LYS A 145 -29.67 10.82 0.06
N ILE A 146 -30.07 11.29 1.23
CA ILE A 146 -29.39 11.17 2.49
C ILE A 146 -30.00 10.01 3.27
N ALA A 147 -29.20 9.00 3.61
CA ALA A 147 -29.65 7.84 4.37
C ALA A 147 -29.85 8.20 5.85
N THR A 148 -30.65 7.39 6.57
CA THR A 148 -30.82 7.50 8.03
C THR A 148 -29.46 7.45 8.73
N ASN A 149 -29.26 8.32 9.71
CA ASN A 149 -28.06 8.37 10.54
C ASN A 149 -28.13 7.41 11.74
N SER A 150 -26.99 7.21 12.41
CA SER A 150 -26.92 6.63 13.73
C SER A 150 -27.60 7.58 14.76
N PRO A 151 -28.28 7.03 15.76
CA PRO A 151 -29.02 7.86 16.71
C PRO A 151 -28.17 8.70 17.66
N ASN A 152 -26.91 8.36 17.88
CA ASN A 152 -26.11 9.00 18.93
C ASN A 152 -25.06 9.99 18.41
N GLN A 153 -24.96 10.14 17.11
CA GLN A 153 -23.90 10.96 16.54
C GLN A 153 -24.35 11.71 15.30
N SER A 154 -24.20 13.04 15.31
CA SER A 154 -24.30 13.82 14.09
C SER A 154 -23.12 13.52 13.18
N ARG A 155 -23.33 13.63 11.87
CA ARG A 155 -22.27 13.45 10.88
C ARG A 155 -22.29 14.56 9.86
N SER A 156 -21.16 14.79 9.23
CA SER A 156 -21.01 15.80 8.19
C SER A 156 -20.21 15.24 7.02
N ALA A 157 -20.50 15.72 5.82
CA ALA A 157 -19.72 15.39 4.63
C ALA A 157 -19.66 16.59 3.70
N GLU A 158 -18.61 16.65 2.89
CA GLU A 158 -18.44 17.64 1.83
C GLU A 158 -18.65 16.96 0.48
N ILE A 159 -19.38 17.60 -0.42
CA ILE A 159 -19.52 17.20 -1.82
C ILE A 159 -18.87 18.29 -2.66
N LEU A 160 -17.96 17.89 -3.55
CA LEU A 160 -17.22 18.79 -4.42
C LEU A 160 -17.87 18.85 -5.80
N PHE A 161 -17.90 20.05 -6.37
CA PHE A 161 -18.28 20.36 -7.74
C PHE A 161 -17.07 20.96 -8.42
N THR A 162 -16.49 20.26 -9.37
CA THR A 162 -15.17 20.61 -9.93
C THR A 162 -15.19 20.67 -11.44
N ASN A 163 -14.42 21.60 -11.99
CA ASN A 163 -13.99 21.60 -13.37
C ASN A 163 -12.45 21.64 -13.39
N THR A 164 -11.82 20.63 -13.93
CA THR A 164 -10.35 20.50 -13.94
C THR A 164 -9.68 21.38 -14.99
N GLU A 165 -10.37 21.68 -16.08
CA GLU A 165 -9.85 22.50 -17.17
C GLU A 165 -9.59 23.95 -16.73
N TYR A 166 -10.54 24.52 -15.97
CA TYR A 166 -10.43 25.89 -15.46
C TYR A 166 -10.03 25.97 -13.98
N SER A 167 -9.67 24.83 -13.37
CA SER A 167 -9.27 24.76 -11.95
C SER A 167 -10.31 25.32 -10.99
N LEU A 168 -11.59 25.15 -11.31
CA LEU A 168 -12.70 25.58 -10.47
C LEU A 168 -13.09 24.47 -9.48
N SER A 169 -13.39 24.88 -8.25
CA SER A 169 -13.85 23.96 -7.21
C SER A 169 -14.79 24.68 -6.24
N GLU A 170 -16.01 24.18 -6.14
CA GLU A 170 -16.99 24.61 -5.16
C GLU A 170 -17.45 23.43 -4.32
N LYS A 171 -17.94 23.66 -3.11
CA LYS A 171 -18.38 22.57 -2.24
C LYS A 171 -19.66 22.89 -1.50
N ILE A 172 -20.46 21.86 -1.26
CA ILE A 172 -21.52 21.89 -0.25
C ILE A 172 -21.12 21.08 0.97
N ILE A 173 -21.59 21.51 2.14
CA ILE A 173 -21.46 20.79 3.40
C ILE A 173 -22.84 20.30 3.80
N ILE A 174 -22.95 18.99 4.03
CA ILE A 174 -24.18 18.36 4.53
C ILE A 174 -23.94 17.96 5.97
N ASN A 175 -24.68 18.55 6.91
CA ASN A 175 -24.68 18.19 8.32
C ASN A 175 -25.96 17.42 8.62
N GLN A 176 -25.83 16.18 9.07
CA GLN A 176 -26.97 15.37 9.46
C GLN A 176 -27.03 15.17 10.98
N LYS A 177 -28.19 15.48 11.55
CA LYS A 177 -28.46 15.22 12.97
C LYS A 177 -28.47 13.71 13.25
N ALA A 178 -28.34 13.35 14.53
CA ALA A 178 -28.58 11.99 14.98
C ALA A 178 -30.05 11.60 14.74
N ALA A 179 -30.32 10.32 14.47
CA ALA A 179 -31.68 9.80 14.35
C ALA A 179 -32.35 9.66 15.72
N SER A 180 -33.67 9.60 15.73
CA SER A 180 -34.45 9.40 16.96
C SER A 180 -34.55 7.92 17.32
N TYR A 181 -34.39 7.56 18.61
CA TYR A 181 -34.63 6.20 19.11
C TYR A 181 -36.04 6.04 19.69
N VAL A 182 -36.68 4.90 19.44
CA VAL A 182 -37.73 4.37 20.29
C VAL A 182 -37.10 3.79 21.55
N THR A 183 -37.35 4.38 22.72
CA THR A 183 -36.79 3.92 23.99
C THR A 183 -37.73 3.00 24.73
N VAL A 184 -37.27 1.81 25.09
CA VAL A 184 -37.99 0.81 25.89
C VAL A 184 -37.23 0.40 27.13
N HIS A 185 -37.97 0.18 28.21
CA HIS A 185 -37.44 -0.24 29.49
C HIS A 185 -37.90 -1.69 29.76
N VAL A 186 -36.95 -2.63 29.79
CA VAL A 186 -37.21 -4.04 30.09
C VAL A 186 -36.78 -4.33 31.50
N VAL A 187 -37.75 -4.45 32.42
CA VAL A 187 -37.49 -4.63 33.85
C VAL A 187 -37.19 -6.10 34.18
N GLN A 188 -37.80 -7.03 33.44
CA GLN A 188 -37.66 -8.46 33.65
C GLN A 188 -37.12 -9.13 32.38
N LYS A 189 -36.18 -10.04 32.53
CA LYS A 189 -35.61 -10.86 31.43
C LYS A 189 -36.73 -11.61 30.70
N GLY A 190 -36.64 -11.64 29.36
CA GLY A 190 -37.68 -12.20 28.47
C GLY A 190 -38.86 -11.29 28.24
N GLY A 191 -38.90 -10.08 28.83
CA GLY A 191 -40.05 -9.17 28.82
C GLY A 191 -40.11 -8.20 27.65
N LEU A 192 -39.16 -8.18 26.70
CA LEU A 192 -39.14 -7.21 25.62
C LEU A 192 -40.42 -7.27 24.76
N SER A 193 -40.89 -8.48 24.43
CA SER A 193 -42.14 -8.66 23.65
C SER A 193 -43.34 -8.04 24.33
N ASP A 194 -43.49 -8.25 25.64
CA ASP A 194 -44.60 -7.71 26.43
C ASP A 194 -44.55 -6.18 26.51
N VAL A 195 -43.34 -5.62 26.72
CA VAL A 195 -43.14 -4.16 26.75
C VAL A 195 -43.51 -3.52 25.40
N LEU A 196 -43.21 -4.18 24.28
CA LEU A 196 -43.60 -3.67 22.96
C LEU A 196 -45.10 -3.67 22.77
N VAL A 197 -45.80 -4.73 23.24
CA VAL A 197 -47.26 -4.84 23.21
C VAL A 197 -47.90 -3.80 24.13
N ASP A 198 -47.45 -3.65 25.36
CA ASP A 198 -47.97 -2.69 26.34
C ASP A 198 -47.83 -1.24 25.87
N LYS A 199 -46.82 -0.94 25.08
CA LYS A 199 -46.57 0.39 24.49
C LYS A 199 -47.25 0.56 23.12
N GLU A 200 -48.02 -0.40 22.65
CA GLU A 200 -48.64 -0.42 21.31
C GLU A 200 -47.64 -0.19 20.18
N LEU A 201 -46.39 -0.65 20.35
CA LEU A 201 -45.31 -0.53 19.37
C LEU A 201 -45.34 -1.73 18.40
N ASN A 202 -45.39 -1.43 17.11
CA ASN A 202 -45.26 -2.46 16.08
C ASN A 202 -43.78 -2.76 15.82
N PRO A 203 -43.26 -3.95 16.18
CA PRO A 203 -41.85 -4.33 15.98
C PRO A 203 -41.37 -4.18 14.53
N GLU A 204 -42.25 -4.39 13.55
CA GLU A 204 -41.91 -4.28 12.12
C GLU A 204 -41.73 -2.82 11.67
N SER A 205 -42.25 -1.84 12.42
CA SER A 205 -42.13 -0.41 12.07
C SER A 205 -40.91 0.26 12.70
N ILE A 206 -40.22 -0.38 13.66
CA ILE A 206 -39.11 0.21 14.42
C ILE A 206 -37.83 0.11 13.60
N ILE A 207 -37.25 1.27 13.30
CA ILE A 207 -35.94 1.38 12.60
C ILE A 207 -34.81 1.59 13.60
N SER A 208 -35.06 2.34 14.69
CA SER A 208 -34.03 2.67 15.69
C SER A 208 -34.63 2.46 17.09
N MET A 209 -33.97 1.63 17.90
CA MET A 209 -34.45 1.29 19.25
C MET A 209 -33.31 1.37 20.27
N LYS A 210 -33.59 2.01 21.39
CA LYS A 210 -32.77 1.96 22.60
C LYS A 210 -33.43 1.09 23.64
N ILE A 211 -32.71 0.11 24.20
CA ILE A 211 -33.23 -0.75 25.26
C ILE A 211 -32.45 -0.45 26.54
N ILE A 212 -33.16 -0.36 27.64
CA ILE A 212 -32.64 -0.14 29.00
C ILE A 212 -33.10 -1.30 29.87
N GLY A 213 -32.24 -1.83 30.72
CA GLY A 213 -32.56 -2.81 31.75
C GLY A 213 -31.98 -4.20 31.52
N GLU A 214 -32.82 -5.24 31.70
CA GLU A 214 -32.37 -6.64 31.74
C GLU A 214 -32.86 -7.38 30.47
N LEU A 215 -31.94 -8.08 29.82
CA LEU A 215 -32.23 -8.93 28.65
C LEU A 215 -31.73 -10.35 28.83
N ASP A 216 -32.36 -11.30 28.16
CA ASP A 216 -31.88 -12.67 28.01
C ASP A 216 -32.04 -13.18 26.56
N ALA A 217 -31.84 -14.48 26.35
CA ALA A 217 -31.87 -15.10 25.03
C ALA A 217 -33.24 -14.95 24.33
N GLU A 218 -34.37 -14.87 25.08
CA GLU A 218 -35.72 -14.74 24.54
C GLU A 218 -35.96 -13.32 24.01
N ASP A 219 -35.41 -12.31 24.69
CA ASP A 219 -35.42 -10.93 24.21
C ASP A 219 -34.63 -10.76 22.91
N PHE A 220 -33.48 -11.42 22.79
CA PHE A 220 -32.70 -11.42 21.56
C PHE A 220 -33.39 -12.12 20.39
N LEU A 221 -34.22 -13.14 20.63
CA LEU A 221 -35.09 -13.70 19.59
C LEU A 221 -36.12 -12.68 19.11
N THR A 222 -36.69 -11.88 20.02
CA THR A 222 -37.58 -10.76 19.67
C THR A 222 -36.87 -9.74 18.81
N ILE A 223 -35.64 -9.33 19.17
CA ILE A 223 -34.77 -8.41 18.38
C ILE A 223 -34.49 -8.98 16.98
N GLN A 224 -34.15 -10.27 16.88
CA GLN A 224 -33.86 -10.94 15.61
C GLN A 224 -35.06 -10.93 14.66
N ASN A 225 -36.28 -10.95 15.17
CA ASN A 225 -37.50 -10.89 14.38
C ASN A 225 -37.90 -9.48 13.93
N MET A 226 -37.20 -8.43 14.37
CA MET A 226 -37.46 -7.03 13.98
C MET A 226 -36.81 -6.74 12.62
N ILE A 227 -37.54 -7.01 11.55
CA ILE A 227 -37.03 -7.03 10.16
C ILE A 227 -36.54 -5.67 9.61
N ASN A 228 -36.99 -4.57 10.20
CA ASN A 228 -36.61 -3.21 9.79
C ASN A 228 -35.65 -2.51 10.78
N LEU A 229 -35.29 -3.16 11.89
CA LEU A 229 -34.40 -2.59 12.90
C LEU A 229 -32.98 -2.46 12.36
N LYS A 230 -32.51 -1.21 12.22
CA LYS A 230 -31.18 -0.88 11.71
C LYS A 230 -30.24 -0.36 12.79
N ASN A 231 -30.78 0.36 13.76
CA ASN A 231 -30.00 0.99 14.81
C ASN A 231 -30.45 0.46 16.16
N LEU A 232 -29.51 -0.16 16.89
CA LEU A 232 -29.79 -0.72 18.22
C LEU A 232 -28.79 -0.18 19.23
N ASP A 233 -29.32 0.41 20.29
CA ASP A 233 -28.55 0.90 21.45
C ASP A 233 -28.86 0.02 22.66
N LEU A 234 -27.84 -0.68 23.14
CA LEU A 234 -27.87 -1.54 24.31
C LEU A 234 -26.97 -1.00 25.44
N GLU A 235 -26.48 0.24 25.35
CA GLU A 235 -25.49 0.79 26.28
C GLU A 235 -25.92 0.62 27.75
N GLU A 236 -27.21 0.85 28.03
CA GLU A 236 -27.80 0.78 29.39
C GLU A 236 -28.43 -0.59 29.69
N VAL A 237 -28.11 -1.62 28.94
CA VAL A 237 -28.51 -3.00 29.23
C VAL A 237 -27.46 -3.63 30.15
N ASN A 238 -27.93 -4.32 31.20
CA ASN A 238 -27.08 -4.99 32.17
C ASN A 238 -26.74 -6.41 31.72
N LEU A 239 -25.70 -6.54 30.87
CA LEU A 239 -25.22 -7.82 30.36
C LEU A 239 -23.69 -7.83 30.33
N THR A 240 -23.09 -8.82 30.98
CA THR A 240 -21.63 -9.06 30.94
C THR A 240 -21.19 -9.91 29.77
N GLU A 241 -22.13 -10.67 29.18
CA GLU A 241 -21.91 -11.56 28.02
C GLU A 241 -23.21 -11.60 27.18
N LEU A 242 -23.08 -11.57 25.87
CA LEU A 242 -24.22 -11.74 24.95
C LEU A 242 -24.66 -13.22 24.90
N PRO A 243 -25.96 -13.49 24.75
CA PRO A 243 -26.42 -14.86 24.47
C PRO A 243 -25.76 -15.42 23.22
N THR A 244 -25.46 -16.72 23.21
CA THR A 244 -24.78 -17.37 22.10
C THR A 244 -25.50 -17.11 20.77
N LYS A 245 -24.76 -16.55 19.80
CA LYS A 245 -25.29 -16.21 18.45
C LYS A 245 -26.39 -15.15 18.44
N ALA A 246 -26.43 -14.26 19.41
CA ALA A 246 -27.43 -13.18 19.48
C ALA A 246 -27.54 -12.36 18.18
N PHE A 247 -26.39 -12.16 17.50
CA PHE A 247 -26.32 -11.39 16.25
C PHE A 247 -25.76 -12.19 15.06
N TYR A 248 -25.60 -13.52 15.19
CA TYR A 248 -25.04 -14.36 14.15
C TYR A 248 -25.81 -14.29 12.83
N LYS A 249 -25.15 -13.87 11.74
CA LYS A 249 -25.76 -13.70 10.39
C LYS A 249 -26.94 -12.75 10.33
N MET A 250 -27.14 -11.89 11.31
CA MET A 250 -28.21 -10.92 11.31
C MET A 250 -27.96 -9.84 10.25
N LYS A 251 -28.91 -9.67 9.30
CA LYS A 251 -28.74 -8.80 8.13
C LYS A 251 -29.46 -7.45 8.27
N THR A 252 -30.14 -7.21 9.37
CA THR A 252 -30.96 -6.00 9.58
C THR A 252 -30.17 -4.89 10.24
N ILE A 253 -29.41 -5.19 11.32
CA ILE A 253 -28.71 -4.19 12.11
C ILE A 253 -27.48 -3.67 11.37
N GLU A 254 -27.43 -2.35 11.20
CA GLU A 254 -26.34 -1.62 10.58
C GLU A 254 -25.47 -0.88 11.61
N ASN A 255 -26.07 -0.40 12.71
CA ASN A 255 -25.39 0.33 13.77
C ASN A 255 -25.76 -0.26 15.13
N LEU A 256 -24.76 -0.55 15.96
CA LEU A 256 -24.94 -1.18 17.25
C LEU A 256 -24.07 -0.50 18.32
N ILE A 257 -24.68 -0.25 19.48
CA ILE A 257 -23.95 0.12 20.69
C ILE A 257 -24.08 -1.03 21.67
N LEU A 258 -22.95 -1.57 22.11
CA LEU A 258 -22.90 -2.70 23.03
C LEU A 258 -23.09 -2.26 24.48
N PRO A 259 -23.59 -3.15 25.35
CA PRO A 259 -23.75 -2.90 26.78
C PRO A 259 -22.43 -2.43 27.43
N HIS A 260 -22.50 -1.39 28.25
CA HIS A 260 -21.30 -0.88 28.95
C HIS A 260 -20.69 -1.90 29.92
N THR A 261 -21.47 -2.89 30.39
CA THR A 261 -21.05 -3.97 31.30
C THR A 261 -20.42 -5.16 30.56
N LEU A 262 -20.47 -5.19 29.22
CA LEU A 262 -19.97 -6.31 28.42
C LEU A 262 -18.46 -6.48 28.56
N THR A 263 -18.00 -7.69 28.86
CA THR A 263 -16.58 -8.02 29.04
C THR A 263 -15.97 -8.85 27.92
N ILE A 264 -16.81 -9.54 27.12
CA ILE A 264 -16.38 -10.39 26.02
C ILE A 264 -17.29 -10.24 24.83
N ILE A 265 -16.72 -10.25 23.63
CA ILE A 265 -17.43 -10.50 22.38
C ILE A 265 -17.12 -11.94 22.00
N ASN A 266 -18.15 -12.78 21.96
CA ASN A 266 -18.02 -14.22 21.74
C ASN A 266 -17.55 -14.59 20.33
N ASP A 267 -17.15 -15.85 20.16
CA ASP A 267 -16.76 -16.40 18.85
C ASP A 267 -17.95 -16.35 17.89
N SER A 268 -17.68 -15.84 16.68
CA SER A 268 -18.67 -15.72 15.59
C SER A 268 -19.92 -14.90 15.94
N GLU A 269 -19.89 -14.02 16.94
CA GLU A 269 -21.05 -13.28 17.41
C GLU A 269 -21.71 -12.44 16.29
N PHE A 270 -20.89 -11.74 15.50
CA PHE A 270 -21.35 -10.93 14.37
C PHE A 270 -20.94 -11.52 13.02
N TYR A 271 -20.72 -12.83 12.96
CA TYR A 271 -20.30 -13.53 11.73
C TYR A 271 -21.24 -13.24 10.57
N GLN A 272 -20.71 -12.74 9.45
CA GLN A 272 -21.48 -12.39 8.24
C GLN A 272 -22.68 -11.45 8.52
N ASN A 273 -22.53 -10.53 9.44
CA ASN A 273 -23.54 -9.53 9.79
C ASN A 273 -23.55 -8.37 8.77
N SER A 274 -24.53 -7.44 8.92
CA SER A 274 -24.60 -6.22 8.10
C SER A 274 -24.10 -4.96 8.81
N LEU A 275 -23.39 -5.12 9.93
CA LEU A 275 -22.87 -4.02 10.73
C LEU A 275 -21.92 -3.13 9.93
N LYS A 276 -22.25 -1.85 9.85
CA LYS A 276 -21.42 -0.77 9.28
C LYS A 276 -20.68 0.00 10.37
N SER A 277 -21.25 0.06 11.58
CA SER A 277 -20.69 0.73 12.74
C SER A 277 -21.04 -0.02 14.01
N ILE A 278 -20.08 -0.09 14.94
CA ILE A 278 -20.28 -0.64 16.27
C ILE A 278 -19.47 0.17 17.30
N ILE A 279 -20.09 0.43 18.44
CA ILE A 279 -19.41 0.99 19.62
C ILE A 279 -19.19 -0.15 20.59
N ILE A 280 -17.90 -0.47 20.84
CA ILE A 280 -17.47 -1.50 21.77
C ILE A 280 -17.27 -0.86 23.15
N SER A 281 -17.80 -1.47 24.19
CA SER A 281 -17.66 -1.03 25.57
C SER A 281 -16.19 -0.99 26.02
N SER A 282 -15.86 0.00 26.86
CA SER A 282 -14.54 0.12 27.48
C SER A 282 -14.20 -1.00 28.49
N ASN A 283 -15.11 -1.92 28.76
CA ASN A 283 -14.92 -3.07 29.64
C ASN A 283 -14.63 -4.38 28.87
N VAL A 284 -14.73 -4.36 27.53
CA VAL A 284 -14.44 -5.55 26.72
C VAL A 284 -12.96 -5.88 26.77
N GLU A 285 -12.64 -7.07 27.23
CA GLU A 285 -11.28 -7.58 27.36
C GLU A 285 -10.87 -8.51 26.19
N THR A 286 -11.85 -9.17 25.56
CA THR A 286 -11.60 -10.16 24.50
C THR A 286 -12.56 -10.00 23.34
N ILE A 287 -12.01 -10.06 22.10
CA ILE A 287 -12.78 -10.19 20.86
C ILE A 287 -12.53 -11.60 20.32
N GLY A 288 -13.59 -12.40 20.24
CA GLY A 288 -13.56 -13.82 19.92
C GLY A 288 -13.14 -14.16 18.51
N GLU A 289 -12.96 -15.46 18.23
CA GLU A 289 -12.63 -15.96 16.89
C GLU A 289 -13.80 -15.72 15.92
N TYR A 290 -13.50 -15.23 14.69
CA TYR A 290 -14.50 -14.89 13.66
C TYR A 290 -15.59 -13.89 14.13
N ALA A 291 -15.38 -13.14 15.22
CA ALA A 291 -16.41 -12.32 15.82
C ALA A 291 -17.07 -11.36 14.81
N PHE A 292 -16.32 -10.73 13.92
CA PHE A 292 -16.78 -9.82 12.88
C PHE A 292 -16.46 -10.30 11.45
N TYR A 293 -16.31 -11.60 11.26
CA TYR A 293 -15.99 -12.17 9.95
C TYR A 293 -16.97 -11.73 8.87
N GLU A 294 -16.47 -11.18 7.75
CA GLU A 294 -17.27 -10.66 6.63
C GLU A 294 -18.28 -9.57 7.01
N CYS A 295 -18.02 -8.78 8.06
CA CYS A 295 -18.82 -7.61 8.39
C CYS A 295 -18.42 -6.42 7.51
N PRO A 296 -19.39 -5.62 7.00
CA PRO A 296 -19.11 -4.44 6.17
C PRO A 296 -18.77 -3.20 7.03
N LEU A 297 -18.06 -3.42 8.15
CA LEU A 297 -17.56 -2.33 9.00
C LEU A 297 -16.66 -1.41 8.19
N LYS A 298 -16.79 -0.10 8.36
CA LYS A 298 -15.92 0.90 7.72
C LYS A 298 -14.79 1.34 8.61
N SER A 299 -15.08 1.50 9.87
CA SER A 299 -14.11 1.85 10.90
C SER A 299 -14.44 1.13 12.20
N ILE A 300 -13.43 0.92 13.01
CA ILE A 300 -13.58 0.40 14.35
C ILE A 300 -12.59 1.04 15.31
N ASN A 301 -13.08 1.37 16.52
CA ASN A 301 -12.22 1.72 17.63
C ASN A 301 -12.15 0.55 18.61
N ILE A 302 -10.95 0.07 18.87
CA ILE A 302 -10.67 -0.99 19.83
C ILE A 302 -10.37 -0.34 21.20
N PRO A 303 -11.19 -0.61 22.22
CA PRO A 303 -10.99 -0.04 23.56
C PRO A 303 -9.65 -0.45 24.19
N ALA A 304 -9.13 0.38 25.08
CA ALA A 304 -7.86 0.12 25.76
C ALA A 304 -7.88 -1.17 26.61
N SER A 305 -9.05 -1.57 27.10
CA SER A 305 -9.26 -2.79 27.90
C SER A 305 -9.01 -4.10 27.14
N VAL A 306 -9.05 -4.07 25.80
CA VAL A 306 -8.91 -5.28 24.97
C VAL A 306 -7.49 -5.82 25.08
N LYS A 307 -7.37 -7.04 25.60
CA LYS A 307 -6.12 -7.80 25.79
C LYS A 307 -5.85 -8.76 24.64
N ALA A 308 -6.91 -9.24 23.96
CA ALA A 308 -6.82 -10.20 22.88
C ALA A 308 -7.83 -9.91 21.76
N ILE A 309 -7.34 -9.93 20.53
CA ILE A 309 -8.13 -10.02 19.30
C ILE A 309 -7.81 -11.36 18.67
N ASN A 310 -8.78 -12.28 18.70
CA ASN A 310 -8.53 -13.66 18.32
C ASN A 310 -8.50 -13.87 16.79
N LYS A 311 -8.20 -15.10 16.37
CA LYS A 311 -8.03 -15.47 14.95
C LYS A 311 -9.25 -15.12 14.13
N ALA A 312 -9.02 -14.58 12.93
CA ALA A 312 -10.06 -14.21 11.98
C ALA A 312 -11.13 -13.23 12.53
N ALA A 313 -10.90 -12.56 13.68
CA ALA A 313 -11.91 -11.71 14.31
C ALA A 313 -12.53 -10.70 13.33
N PHE A 314 -11.73 -10.05 12.47
CA PHE A 314 -12.15 -9.11 11.42
C PHE A 314 -11.79 -9.60 10.01
N MET A 315 -11.54 -10.88 9.83
CA MET A 315 -11.16 -11.42 8.52
C MET A 315 -12.26 -11.16 7.49
N ASN A 316 -11.86 -10.77 6.27
CA ASN A 316 -12.76 -10.44 5.16
C ASN A 316 -13.65 -9.20 5.39
N CYS A 317 -13.34 -8.34 6.38
CA CYS A 317 -13.99 -7.03 6.51
C CYS A 317 -13.49 -6.11 5.40
N SER A 318 -13.91 -6.36 4.16
CA SER A 318 -13.37 -5.71 2.95
C SER A 318 -13.64 -4.21 2.86
N SER A 319 -14.58 -3.68 3.66
CA SER A 319 -14.89 -2.25 3.76
C SER A 319 -14.15 -1.54 4.89
N LEU A 320 -13.41 -2.27 5.74
CA LEU A 320 -12.74 -1.72 6.93
C LEU A 320 -11.51 -0.90 6.53
N ALA A 321 -11.70 0.42 6.48
CA ALA A 321 -10.69 1.37 6.04
C ALA A 321 -9.84 1.91 7.20
N THR A 322 -10.39 1.94 8.41
CA THR A 322 -9.74 2.54 9.58
C THR A 322 -9.90 1.66 10.82
N ILE A 323 -8.79 1.36 11.46
CA ILE A 323 -8.75 0.72 12.79
C ILE A 323 -8.01 1.68 13.71
N THR A 324 -8.61 2.00 14.85
CA THR A 324 -7.97 2.81 15.89
C THR A 324 -7.93 2.02 17.20
N PHE A 325 -6.88 2.24 17.97
CA PHE A 325 -6.74 1.71 19.31
C PHE A 325 -6.80 2.86 20.31
N SER A 326 -7.60 2.71 21.37
CA SER A 326 -7.68 3.72 22.41
C SER A 326 -6.32 3.83 23.13
N LYS A 327 -5.96 5.06 23.51
CA LYS A 327 -4.70 5.34 24.21
C LYS A 327 -4.52 4.45 25.45
N GLY A 328 -3.32 3.88 25.62
CA GLY A 328 -3.01 2.96 26.70
C GLY A 328 -3.54 1.55 26.45
N SER A 329 -3.68 1.14 25.21
CA SER A 329 -4.11 -0.21 24.81
C SER A 329 -3.36 -1.30 25.58
N MET A 330 -4.11 -2.26 26.13
CA MET A 330 -3.60 -3.44 26.82
C MET A 330 -3.37 -4.63 25.88
N LEU A 331 -3.51 -4.43 24.57
CA LEU A 331 -3.35 -5.48 23.56
C LEU A 331 -1.89 -5.94 23.52
N THR A 332 -1.65 -7.22 23.80
CA THR A 332 -0.31 -7.80 23.76
C THR A 332 -0.03 -8.58 22.48
N LYS A 333 -1.08 -8.95 21.76
CA LYS A 333 -0.95 -9.82 20.59
C LYS A 333 -2.03 -9.56 19.53
N ILE A 334 -1.62 -9.49 18.28
CA ILE A 334 -2.55 -9.52 17.14
C ILE A 334 -2.54 -10.93 16.57
N CYS A 335 -3.64 -11.66 16.80
CA CYS A 335 -3.66 -13.09 16.55
C CYS A 335 -3.78 -13.44 15.08
N GLY A 336 -3.19 -14.57 14.77
CA GLY A 336 -3.26 -15.19 13.47
C GLY A 336 -3.00 -16.68 13.58
N GLY A 337 -2.80 -17.32 12.47
CA GLY A 337 -2.46 -18.74 12.45
C GLY A 337 -3.06 -19.49 11.27
N LYS A 338 -2.96 -20.79 11.36
CA LYS A 338 -3.40 -21.75 10.32
C LYS A 338 -4.52 -22.65 10.83
N GLY A 339 -5.33 -23.11 9.91
CA GLY A 339 -6.33 -24.15 10.16
C GLY A 339 -6.57 -25.01 8.93
N PHE A 340 -7.47 -25.96 9.06
CA PHE A 340 -7.88 -26.86 7.99
C PHE A 340 -9.37 -26.65 7.72
N LEU A 341 -9.73 -26.49 6.46
CA LEU A 341 -11.12 -26.61 6.05
C LEU A 341 -11.57 -28.08 6.14
N SER A 342 -12.88 -28.31 6.20
CA SER A 342 -13.50 -29.64 6.25
C SER A 342 -13.08 -30.57 5.12
N HIS A 343 -12.49 -30.05 4.05
CA HIS A 343 -12.00 -30.77 2.87
C HIS A 343 -10.47 -30.97 2.89
N GLY A 344 -9.80 -30.66 4.01
CA GLY A 344 -8.35 -30.81 4.14
C GLY A 344 -7.52 -29.66 3.54
N GLU A 345 -8.13 -28.64 2.95
CA GLU A 345 -7.43 -27.44 2.50
C GLU A 345 -6.96 -26.61 3.69
N LYS A 346 -5.68 -26.23 3.65
CA LYS A 346 -5.07 -25.37 4.67
C LYS A 346 -5.47 -23.91 4.42
N TYR A 347 -5.82 -23.24 5.48
CA TYR A 347 -6.17 -21.82 5.43
C TYR A 347 -5.41 -21.04 6.48
N TYR A 348 -5.12 -19.76 6.20
CA TYR A 348 -4.56 -18.84 7.17
C TYR A 348 -5.63 -17.90 7.70
N TYR A 349 -5.72 -17.77 9.01
CA TYR A 349 -6.74 -17.01 9.73
C TYR A 349 -6.09 -15.87 10.50
N GLY A 350 -5.85 -14.73 9.84
CA GLY A 350 -5.36 -13.52 10.52
C GLY A 350 -6.51 -12.67 11.05
N ALA A 351 -6.30 -12.02 12.19
CA ALA A 351 -7.31 -11.16 12.80
C ALA A 351 -7.88 -10.13 11.83
N PHE A 352 -7.06 -9.56 10.97
CA PHE A 352 -7.42 -8.56 9.96
C PHE A 352 -7.12 -9.01 8.53
N ALA A 353 -6.97 -10.31 8.29
CA ALA A 353 -6.70 -10.81 6.95
C ALA A 353 -7.80 -10.43 5.96
N ASN A 354 -7.42 -10.04 4.73
CA ASN A 354 -8.33 -9.59 3.68
C ASN A 354 -9.15 -8.33 4.01
N CYS A 355 -8.70 -7.47 4.93
CA CYS A 355 -9.24 -6.13 5.10
C CYS A 355 -8.73 -5.23 3.96
N THR A 356 -9.28 -5.43 2.77
CA THR A 356 -8.74 -4.87 1.51
C THR A 356 -8.88 -3.34 1.38
N ALA A 357 -9.73 -2.71 2.20
CA ALA A 357 -9.87 -1.26 2.26
C ALA A 357 -8.98 -0.58 3.31
N LEU A 358 -8.30 -1.35 4.18
CA LEU A 358 -7.44 -0.80 5.24
C LEU A 358 -6.26 -0.07 4.64
N THR A 359 -6.15 1.24 4.88
CA THR A 359 -5.11 2.09 4.28
C THR A 359 -3.91 2.32 5.18
N SER A 360 -4.13 2.37 6.48
CA SER A 360 -3.08 2.58 7.49
C SER A 360 -3.44 1.91 8.81
N ILE A 361 -2.41 1.59 9.59
CA ILE A 361 -2.58 1.12 10.97
C ILE A 361 -1.41 1.57 11.84
N GLU A 362 -1.73 1.98 13.08
CA GLU A 362 -0.75 2.21 14.14
C GLU A 362 -0.84 1.05 15.14
N ILE A 363 0.26 0.32 15.33
CA ILE A 363 0.34 -0.83 16.25
C ILE A 363 0.61 -0.32 17.66
N PRO A 364 -0.22 -0.69 18.67
CA PRO A 364 -0.04 -0.27 20.05
C PRO A 364 1.29 -0.71 20.66
N ALA A 365 1.83 0.11 21.57
CA ALA A 365 3.14 -0.11 22.19
C ALA A 365 3.27 -1.45 22.95
N ASN A 366 2.21 -1.95 23.56
CA ASN A 366 2.21 -3.19 24.31
C ASN A 366 2.14 -4.47 23.45
N VAL A 367 1.95 -4.35 22.14
CA VAL A 367 1.93 -5.52 21.26
C VAL A 367 3.33 -6.12 21.19
N GLU A 368 3.45 -7.37 21.61
CA GLU A 368 4.70 -8.13 21.62
C GLU A 368 4.85 -9.00 20.36
N ILE A 369 3.74 -9.47 19.79
CA ILE A 369 3.72 -10.39 18.66
C ILE A 369 2.63 -10.03 17.66
N ILE A 370 2.99 -9.96 16.39
CA ILE A 370 2.05 -9.94 15.26
C ILE A 370 2.11 -11.33 14.64
N GLU A 371 1.05 -12.14 14.84
CA GLU A 371 1.03 -13.53 14.42
C GLU A 371 0.88 -13.73 12.90
N GLU A 372 0.98 -14.99 12.48
CA GLU A 372 0.90 -15.41 11.08
C GLU A 372 -0.37 -14.88 10.41
N ALA A 373 -0.24 -14.30 9.22
CA ALA A 373 -1.33 -13.78 8.41
C ALA A 373 -2.17 -12.65 9.05
N ALA A 374 -1.77 -12.06 10.18
CA ALA A 374 -2.55 -11.06 10.92
C ALA A 374 -3.14 -9.96 10.00
N PHE A 375 -2.37 -9.46 9.03
CA PHE A 375 -2.75 -8.47 8.02
C PHE A 375 -2.59 -8.99 6.58
N LYS A 376 -2.58 -10.31 6.39
CA LYS A 376 -2.41 -10.90 5.05
C LYS A 376 -3.43 -10.33 4.08
N ASN A 377 -2.95 -9.97 2.87
CA ASN A 377 -3.81 -9.47 1.78
C ASN A 377 -4.61 -8.18 2.12
N CYS A 378 -4.08 -7.31 3.00
CA CYS A 378 -4.57 -5.95 3.17
C CYS A 378 -4.06 -5.09 2.01
N THR A 379 -4.70 -5.23 0.84
CA THR A 379 -4.16 -4.74 -0.44
C THR A 379 -4.09 -3.23 -0.58
N ALA A 380 -4.89 -2.47 0.20
CA ALA A 380 -4.83 -1.01 0.24
C ALA A 380 -3.85 -0.47 1.30
N LEU A 381 -3.26 -1.33 2.16
CA LEU A 381 -2.41 -0.89 3.27
C LEU A 381 -1.12 -0.26 2.75
N THR A 382 -1.00 1.05 2.92
CA THR A 382 0.16 1.84 2.48
C THR A 382 1.14 2.13 3.61
N THR A 383 0.64 2.20 4.85
CA THR A 383 1.40 2.68 6.01
C THR A 383 1.14 1.81 7.24
N VAL A 384 2.21 1.31 7.84
CA VAL A 384 2.21 0.66 9.15
C VAL A 384 3.15 1.46 10.05
N THR A 385 2.63 1.93 11.16
CA THR A 385 3.40 2.65 12.19
C THR A 385 3.30 1.93 13.53
N PHE A 386 4.17 2.26 14.43
CA PHE A 386 4.22 1.70 15.77
C PHE A 386 4.21 2.83 16.80
N GLU A 387 3.45 2.68 17.88
CA GLU A 387 3.52 3.63 18.98
C GLU A 387 4.94 3.68 19.56
N ASN A 388 5.32 4.85 20.10
CA ASN A 388 6.61 5.03 20.77
C ASN A 388 6.83 3.99 21.89
N ASN A 389 8.06 3.54 22.07
CA ASN A 389 8.43 2.50 23.02
C ASN A 389 7.73 1.15 22.76
N SER A 390 7.61 0.77 21.50
CA SER A 390 7.06 -0.53 21.12
C SER A 390 7.74 -1.69 21.86
N SER A 391 6.93 -2.65 22.29
CA SER A 391 7.37 -3.91 22.92
C SER A 391 7.45 -5.06 21.91
N LEU A 392 7.25 -4.80 20.61
CA LEU A 392 7.17 -5.82 19.58
C LEU A 392 8.46 -6.63 19.47
N LYS A 393 8.36 -7.95 19.67
CA LYS A 393 9.47 -8.90 19.60
C LYS A 393 9.51 -9.66 18.30
N THR A 394 8.35 -10.04 17.79
CA THR A 394 8.27 -10.94 16.64
C THR A 394 7.22 -10.47 15.64
N ILE A 395 7.64 -10.38 14.37
CA ILE A 395 6.75 -10.29 13.21
C ILE A 395 6.72 -11.68 12.60
N CYS A 396 5.61 -12.41 12.84
CA CYS A 396 5.55 -13.81 12.48
C CYS A 396 5.34 -14.05 10.98
N GLY A 397 5.77 -15.22 10.58
CA GLY A 397 5.52 -15.75 9.26
C GLY A 397 5.52 -17.26 9.26
N ALA A 398 4.97 -17.86 8.21
CA ALA A 398 4.98 -19.29 8.05
C ALA A 398 5.08 -19.69 6.60
N THR A 399 5.78 -20.78 6.36
CA THR A 399 5.85 -21.44 5.05
C THR A 399 5.34 -22.86 5.20
N TYR A 400 4.46 -23.28 4.29
CA TYR A 400 3.85 -24.60 4.29
C TYR A 400 3.79 -25.21 2.89
N ASP A 401 3.48 -26.50 2.84
CA ASP A 401 3.39 -27.28 1.61
C ASP A 401 2.51 -26.64 0.54
N TYR A 402 2.90 -26.77 -0.73
CA TYR A 402 2.12 -26.41 -1.93
C TYR A 402 1.75 -24.94 -2.08
N SER A 403 2.73 -24.04 -2.07
CA SER A 403 2.54 -22.60 -2.39
C SER A 403 1.74 -21.77 -1.37
N TYR A 404 1.45 -22.30 -0.19
CA TYR A 404 0.79 -21.56 0.88
C TYR A 404 1.80 -20.93 1.84
N TYR A 405 1.69 -19.64 2.04
CA TYR A 405 2.47 -18.86 3.02
C TYR A 405 1.56 -17.94 3.80
N GLY A 406 1.89 -17.68 5.04
CA GLY A 406 1.08 -16.91 5.98
C GLY A 406 1.90 -15.85 6.72
N GLY A 407 2.63 -14.99 6.02
CA GLY A 407 3.34 -13.90 6.68
C GLY A 407 2.38 -12.85 7.24
N ALA A 408 2.74 -12.23 8.36
CA ALA A 408 1.92 -11.23 9.06
C ALA A 408 1.40 -10.12 8.13
N PHE A 409 2.25 -9.64 7.21
CA PHE A 409 1.94 -8.63 6.20
C PHE A 409 2.04 -9.15 4.77
N SER A 410 2.01 -10.46 4.56
CA SER A 410 2.12 -11.01 3.21
C SER A 410 1.01 -10.48 2.29
N ASP A 411 1.35 -10.22 1.04
CA ASP A 411 0.45 -9.69 0.01
C ASP A 411 -0.16 -8.30 0.31
N CYS A 412 0.48 -7.50 1.20
CA CYS A 412 0.16 -6.08 1.38
C CYS A 412 0.77 -5.28 0.21
N ILE A 413 0.16 -5.43 -0.98
CA ILE A 413 0.74 -4.97 -2.26
C ILE A 413 0.89 -3.45 -2.39
N SER A 414 0.24 -2.67 -1.54
CA SER A 414 0.35 -1.19 -1.52
C SER A 414 1.33 -0.66 -0.48
N LEU A 415 1.89 -1.50 0.39
CA LEU A 415 2.85 -1.08 1.41
C LEU A 415 4.14 -0.59 0.75
N ILE A 416 4.50 0.68 1.00
CA ILE A 416 5.62 1.36 0.32
C ILE A 416 6.89 1.31 1.17
N SER A 417 6.73 1.52 2.46
CA SER A 417 7.84 1.57 3.42
C SER A 417 7.40 1.07 4.79
N ILE A 418 8.37 0.59 5.54
CA ILE A 418 8.18 0.25 6.96
C ILE A 418 9.46 0.54 7.75
N GLU A 419 9.31 1.12 8.93
CA GLU A 419 10.36 1.23 9.93
C GLU A 419 10.12 0.18 11.01
N ILE A 420 11.07 -0.73 11.19
CA ILE A 420 10.98 -1.83 12.17
C ILE A 420 11.42 -1.31 13.54
N PRO A 421 10.59 -1.44 14.60
CA PRO A 421 10.94 -0.99 15.94
C PRO A 421 12.22 -1.63 16.48
N ALA A 422 12.95 -0.88 17.29
CA ALA A 422 14.21 -1.34 17.88
C ALA A 422 14.04 -2.61 18.74
N SER A 423 12.86 -2.82 19.31
CA SER A 423 12.54 -3.97 20.17
C SER A 423 12.39 -5.30 19.41
N VAL A 424 12.23 -5.27 18.08
CA VAL A 424 12.02 -6.49 17.28
C VAL A 424 13.28 -7.34 17.27
N GLU A 425 13.12 -8.60 17.67
CA GLU A 425 14.20 -9.60 17.69
C GLU A 425 14.16 -10.55 16.49
N THR A 426 12.97 -10.81 15.94
CA THR A 426 12.80 -11.76 14.84
C THR A 426 11.76 -11.29 13.84
N ILE A 427 12.13 -11.35 12.56
CA ILE A 427 11.20 -11.26 11.43
C ILE A 427 11.21 -12.63 10.77
N GLU A 428 10.09 -13.37 10.85
CA GLU A 428 10.03 -14.74 10.37
C GLU A 428 9.84 -14.86 8.85
N ALA A 429 9.96 -16.08 8.35
CA ALA A 429 9.83 -16.40 6.92
C ALA A 429 8.49 -15.91 6.33
N ALA A 430 8.54 -15.33 5.13
CA ALA A 430 7.38 -14.79 4.42
C ALA A 430 6.65 -13.61 5.10
N ALA A 431 7.16 -13.04 6.20
CA ALA A 431 6.49 -11.96 6.95
C ALA A 431 5.96 -10.83 6.04
N PHE A 432 6.75 -10.41 5.03
CA PHE A 432 6.41 -9.37 4.04
C PHE A 432 6.37 -9.90 2.59
N LYS A 433 6.31 -11.21 2.41
CA LYS A 433 6.32 -11.78 1.05
C LYS A 433 5.21 -11.19 0.20
N GLY A 434 5.54 -10.81 -1.05
CA GLY A 434 4.56 -10.31 -1.99
C GLY A 434 4.13 -8.85 -1.77
N CYS A 435 4.80 -8.10 -0.87
CA CYS A 435 4.63 -6.65 -0.73
C CYS A 435 5.25 -5.95 -1.95
N SER A 436 4.56 -5.99 -3.09
CA SER A 436 5.10 -5.62 -4.40
C SER A 436 5.42 -4.14 -4.60
N LYS A 437 5.13 -3.28 -3.61
CA LYS A 437 5.55 -1.86 -3.57
C LYS A 437 6.51 -1.54 -2.43
N LEU A 438 6.91 -2.51 -1.60
CA LEU A 438 7.79 -2.28 -0.44
C LEU A 438 9.22 -2.00 -0.90
N ALA A 439 9.51 -0.74 -1.13
CA ALA A 439 10.81 -0.27 -1.63
C ALA A 439 11.80 0.13 -0.53
N THR A 440 11.31 0.45 0.67
CA THR A 440 12.11 0.93 1.79
C THR A 440 11.80 0.16 3.06
N VAL A 441 12.82 -0.46 3.63
CA VAL A 441 12.79 -1.07 4.96
C VAL A 441 13.91 -0.44 5.78
N THR A 442 13.54 0.15 6.92
CA THR A 442 14.48 0.76 7.86
C THR A 442 14.32 0.14 9.25
N PHE A 443 15.32 0.31 10.07
CA PHE A 443 15.32 -0.17 11.44
C PHE A 443 15.56 1.00 12.38
N GLU A 444 14.80 1.09 13.47
CA GLU A 444 15.06 2.09 14.50
C GLU A 444 16.47 1.94 15.08
N LYS A 445 17.03 3.07 15.49
CA LYS A 445 18.35 3.10 16.12
C LYS A 445 18.38 2.24 17.38
N GLY A 446 19.41 1.39 17.49
CA GLY A 446 19.56 0.46 18.61
C GLY A 446 18.75 -0.82 18.44
N SER A 447 18.43 -1.17 17.19
CA SER A 447 17.76 -2.43 16.82
C SER A 447 18.34 -3.64 17.58
N GLN A 448 17.43 -4.49 18.05
CA GLN A 448 17.74 -5.78 18.72
C GLN A 448 17.47 -6.97 17.77
N LEU A 449 17.31 -6.72 16.48
CA LEU A 449 17.01 -7.75 15.49
C LEU A 449 18.13 -8.77 15.40
N LYS A 450 17.83 -10.03 15.70
CA LYS A 450 18.79 -11.16 15.63
C LYS A 450 18.63 -11.98 14.35
N THR A 451 17.36 -12.16 13.92
CA THR A 451 17.08 -13.07 12.83
C THR A 451 16.21 -12.40 11.76
N ILE A 452 16.68 -12.45 10.51
CA ILE A 452 15.88 -12.19 9.32
C ILE A 452 15.56 -13.56 8.70
N GLY A 453 14.33 -13.99 8.86
CA GLY A 453 13.90 -15.35 8.65
C GLY A 453 13.80 -15.75 7.17
N GLY A 454 14.00 -17.01 6.96
CA GLY A 454 13.76 -17.72 5.72
C GLY A 454 13.16 -19.08 6.00
N GLY A 455 12.56 -19.71 5.02
CA GLY A 455 11.88 -20.95 5.25
C GLY A 455 11.83 -21.88 4.06
N TYR A 456 11.84 -23.14 4.37
CA TYR A 456 11.65 -24.26 3.46
C TYR A 456 10.20 -24.69 3.46
N SER A 457 9.58 -24.79 2.28
CA SER A 457 8.33 -25.53 2.13
C SER A 457 8.64 -26.89 1.52
N ASN A 458 7.92 -27.93 1.94
CA ASN A 458 8.09 -29.30 1.42
C ASN A 458 7.86 -29.42 -0.10
N SER A 459 7.43 -28.34 -0.76
CA SER A 459 7.06 -28.30 -2.18
C SER A 459 8.08 -27.61 -3.09
N SER A 460 9.33 -27.43 -2.68
CA SER A 460 10.37 -26.75 -3.47
C SER A 460 10.38 -25.21 -3.44
N ASP A 461 9.43 -24.56 -2.83
CA ASP A 461 9.39 -23.10 -2.75
C ASP A 461 9.89 -22.59 -1.40
N TYR A 462 10.96 -21.82 -1.44
CA TYR A 462 11.51 -21.12 -0.27
C TYR A 462 11.01 -19.69 -0.26
N TYR A 463 10.46 -19.27 0.86
CA TYR A 463 10.00 -17.90 1.08
C TYR A 463 10.69 -17.28 2.28
N GLY A 464 11.45 -16.22 2.06
CA GLY A 464 12.04 -15.46 3.14
C GLY A 464 11.21 -14.25 3.54
N ALA A 465 11.62 -13.61 4.61
CA ALA A 465 10.93 -12.48 5.22
C ALA A 465 10.51 -11.41 4.21
N PHE A 466 11.40 -11.06 3.27
CA PHE A 466 11.21 -10.03 2.26
C PHE A 466 11.20 -10.57 0.83
N SER A 467 10.90 -11.85 0.65
CA SER A 467 10.87 -12.43 -0.71
C SER A 467 9.95 -11.66 -1.65
N ASP A 468 10.46 -11.40 -2.85
CA ASP A 468 9.73 -10.71 -3.93
C ASP A 468 9.33 -9.26 -3.62
N CYS A 469 9.99 -8.61 -2.64
CA CYS A 469 9.83 -7.19 -2.36
C CYS A 469 10.79 -6.35 -3.23
N PRO A 470 10.36 -5.21 -3.79
CA PRO A 470 11.20 -4.35 -4.63
C PRO A 470 12.09 -3.41 -3.80
N ILE A 471 12.65 -3.89 -2.69
CA ILE A 471 13.58 -3.14 -1.84
C ILE A 471 14.75 -2.69 -2.70
N THR A 472 15.12 -1.41 -2.64
CA THR A 472 16.20 -0.84 -3.46
C THR A 472 17.54 -0.84 -2.75
N SER A 473 17.52 -0.63 -1.44
CA SER A 473 18.71 -0.70 -0.57
C SER A 473 18.30 -1.09 0.84
N ILE A 474 19.20 -1.72 1.56
CA ILE A 474 19.00 -2.06 2.97
C ILE A 474 20.31 -1.94 3.74
N GLU A 475 20.24 -1.42 4.97
CA GLU A 475 21.29 -1.47 5.97
C GLU A 475 20.93 -2.49 7.04
N ILE A 476 21.73 -3.54 7.20
CA ILE A 476 21.48 -4.62 8.16
C ILE A 476 22.02 -4.20 9.52
N PRO A 477 21.21 -4.21 10.59
CA PRO A 477 21.62 -3.80 11.94
C PRO A 477 22.75 -4.66 12.52
N ALA A 478 23.58 -4.04 13.36
CA ALA A 478 24.71 -4.71 14.01
C ALA A 478 24.29 -5.90 14.90
N SER A 479 23.07 -5.90 15.39
CA SER A 479 22.50 -6.98 16.22
C SER A 479 22.17 -8.27 15.45
N VAL A 480 22.15 -8.23 14.11
CA VAL A 480 21.74 -9.39 13.29
C VAL A 480 22.82 -10.47 13.33
N GLU A 481 22.41 -11.65 13.78
CA GLU A 481 23.26 -12.85 13.88
C GLU A 481 22.98 -13.82 12.73
N THR A 482 21.77 -13.80 12.17
CA THR A 482 21.35 -14.76 11.13
C THR A 482 20.50 -14.09 10.07
N ILE A 483 20.89 -14.29 8.80
CA ILE A 483 20.06 -14.05 7.63
C ILE A 483 19.83 -15.41 6.98
N GLU A 484 18.60 -15.92 7.08
CA GLU A 484 18.26 -17.27 6.65
C GLU A 484 18.10 -17.39 5.11
N ALA A 485 18.00 -18.62 4.63
CA ALA A 485 17.83 -18.92 3.22
C ALA A 485 16.56 -18.22 2.66
N ALA A 486 16.68 -17.65 1.47
CA ALA A 486 15.64 -16.89 0.78
C ALA A 486 15.18 -15.56 1.45
N ALA A 487 15.82 -15.10 2.54
CA ALA A 487 15.40 -13.89 3.27
C ALA A 487 15.08 -12.71 2.35
N PHE A 488 15.90 -12.47 1.32
CA PHE A 488 15.72 -11.42 0.29
C PHE A 488 15.57 -12.00 -1.13
N LYS A 489 15.18 -13.26 -1.25
CA LYS A 489 15.01 -13.91 -2.56
C LYS A 489 14.07 -13.13 -3.46
N GLY A 490 14.51 -12.82 -4.68
CA GLY A 490 13.66 -12.14 -5.65
C GLY A 490 13.49 -10.63 -5.41
N CYS A 491 14.30 -10.03 -4.53
CA CYS A 491 14.36 -8.56 -4.40
C CYS A 491 15.08 -7.98 -5.63
N LEU A 492 14.39 -7.96 -6.78
CA LEU A 492 14.97 -7.66 -8.09
C LEU A 492 15.57 -6.24 -8.18
N ALA A 493 15.09 -5.30 -7.36
CA ALA A 493 15.56 -3.91 -7.33
C ALA A 493 16.70 -3.67 -6.32
N LEU A 494 17.09 -4.68 -5.52
CA LEU A 494 18.09 -4.53 -4.46
C LEU A 494 19.48 -4.32 -5.05
N ALA A 495 19.87 -3.04 -5.12
CA ALA A 495 21.15 -2.61 -5.71
C ALA A 495 22.26 -2.44 -4.68
N LYS A 496 21.90 -2.21 -3.41
CA LYS A 496 22.86 -1.95 -2.34
C LYS A 496 22.48 -2.64 -1.04
N ILE A 497 23.42 -3.38 -0.47
CA ILE A 497 23.34 -3.93 0.88
C ILE A 497 24.53 -3.37 1.66
N THR A 498 24.25 -2.84 2.85
CA THR A 498 25.27 -2.40 3.81
C THR A 498 25.00 -3.07 5.16
N PHE A 499 26.04 -3.16 5.96
CA PHE A 499 25.98 -3.74 7.29
C PHE A 499 26.46 -2.71 8.30
N GLU A 500 25.74 -2.56 9.41
CA GLU A 500 26.21 -1.69 10.49
C GLU A 500 27.53 -2.21 11.06
N LYS A 501 28.37 -1.27 11.47
CA LYS A 501 29.69 -1.59 12.03
C LYS A 501 29.56 -2.45 13.29
N GLY A 502 30.34 -3.54 13.32
CA GLY A 502 30.38 -4.47 14.46
C GLY A 502 29.30 -5.56 14.41
N ILE A 503 28.67 -5.77 13.27
CA ILE A 503 27.72 -6.87 13.06
C ILE A 503 28.35 -8.22 13.43
N ASN A 504 27.56 -9.13 14.01
CA ASN A 504 28.00 -10.47 14.42
C ASN A 504 27.42 -11.59 13.53
N LEU A 505 27.19 -11.29 12.26
CA LEU A 505 26.69 -12.27 11.28
C LEU A 505 27.73 -13.35 11.04
N LYS A 506 27.43 -14.62 11.37
CA LYS A 506 28.38 -15.74 11.23
C LYS A 506 28.34 -16.41 9.89
N LYS A 507 27.21 -16.39 9.21
CA LYS A 507 27.07 -17.01 7.90
C LYS A 507 26.11 -16.26 7.00
N ILE A 508 26.34 -16.34 5.70
CA ILE A 508 25.37 -15.99 4.67
C ILE A 508 24.71 -17.27 4.22
N SER A 509 23.42 -17.42 4.56
CA SER A 509 22.73 -18.69 4.37
C SER A 509 22.45 -18.98 2.90
N GLY A 510 22.62 -20.23 2.57
CA GLY A 510 22.30 -20.82 1.28
C GLY A 510 21.09 -21.73 1.37
N GLY A 511 20.78 -22.37 0.27
CA GLY A 511 19.73 -23.37 0.21
C GLY A 511 19.45 -23.78 -1.22
N TYR A 512 19.06 -25.02 -1.40
CA TYR A 512 18.60 -25.56 -2.68
C TYR A 512 17.45 -26.53 -2.46
N SER A 513 16.52 -26.60 -3.40
CA SER A 513 15.46 -27.60 -3.35
C SER A 513 15.86 -28.84 -4.12
N GLU A 514 15.62 -30.01 -3.54
CA GLU A 514 15.78 -31.29 -4.21
C GLU A 514 14.66 -31.60 -5.21
N ASN A 515 13.80 -30.66 -5.50
CA ASN A 515 12.67 -30.91 -6.38
C ASN A 515 13.14 -31.16 -7.82
N ARG A 516 13.01 -32.38 -8.20
CA ARG A 516 13.35 -32.94 -9.50
C ARG A 516 12.23 -32.60 -10.50
N ASN A 517 12.28 -31.39 -11.09
CA ASN A 517 11.54 -31.26 -12.32
C ASN A 517 12.20 -32.12 -13.40
N THR A 518 11.44 -32.44 -14.45
CA THR A 518 11.87 -33.31 -15.56
C THR A 518 13.18 -32.89 -16.22
N ASP A 519 13.67 -31.66 -15.96
CA ASP A 519 14.88 -31.09 -16.56
C ASP A 519 16.12 -31.08 -15.65
N GLY A 520 15.98 -31.47 -14.37
CA GLY A 520 17.11 -31.71 -13.46
C GLY A 520 17.83 -30.46 -12.96
N TYR A 521 17.20 -29.30 -12.97
CA TYR A 521 17.79 -28.08 -12.42
C TYR A 521 17.42 -27.88 -10.95
N PHE A 522 18.44 -27.55 -10.12
CA PHE A 522 18.22 -27.05 -8.78
C PHE A 522 17.91 -25.54 -8.83
N TYR A 523 16.91 -25.15 -8.09
CA TYR A 523 16.65 -23.74 -7.83
C TYR A 523 17.42 -23.33 -6.58
N GLY A 524 18.30 -22.35 -6.71
CA GLY A 524 18.98 -21.74 -5.57
C GLY A 524 18.01 -20.91 -4.72
N HIS A 525 18.12 -21.07 -3.43
CA HIS A 525 17.28 -20.36 -2.45
C HIS A 525 18.14 -19.68 -1.38
N GLY A 526 19.30 -19.18 -1.75
CA GLY A 526 20.16 -18.43 -0.83
C GLY A 526 19.56 -17.13 -0.36
N ALA A 527 20.13 -16.58 0.70
CA ALA A 527 19.65 -15.36 1.37
C ALA A 527 19.38 -14.21 0.40
N PHE A 528 20.25 -14.03 -0.61
CA PHE A 528 20.16 -12.98 -1.63
C PHE A 528 19.88 -13.53 -3.05
N ALA A 529 19.31 -14.72 -3.14
CA ALA A 529 19.06 -15.33 -4.44
C ALA A 529 18.18 -14.43 -5.33
N LYS A 530 18.57 -14.29 -6.62
CA LYS A 530 17.86 -13.44 -7.60
C LYS A 530 17.80 -11.93 -7.27
N CYS A 531 18.73 -11.40 -6.49
CA CYS A 531 18.88 -9.94 -6.35
C CYS A 531 19.58 -9.40 -7.60
N THR A 532 18.84 -9.26 -8.71
CA THR A 532 19.42 -9.03 -10.05
C THR A 532 19.98 -7.63 -10.26
N ALA A 533 19.68 -6.66 -9.38
CA ALA A 533 20.24 -5.31 -9.42
C ALA A 533 21.51 -5.14 -8.57
N LEU A 534 21.87 -6.13 -7.75
CA LEU A 534 23.04 -6.06 -6.86
C LEU A 534 24.34 -6.10 -7.66
N THR A 535 25.11 -5.01 -7.64
CA THR A 535 26.34 -4.87 -8.43
C THR A 535 27.61 -5.16 -7.65
N SER A 536 27.58 -4.93 -6.34
CA SER A 536 28.71 -5.19 -5.44
C SER A 536 28.24 -5.52 -4.04
N ILE A 537 29.02 -6.27 -3.30
CA ILE A 537 28.82 -6.51 -1.88
C ILE A 537 30.17 -6.58 -1.15
N GLU A 538 30.22 -5.91 0.00
CA GLU A 538 31.30 -6.07 0.98
C GLU A 538 30.79 -6.94 2.12
N ILE A 539 31.40 -8.12 2.30
CA ILE A 539 31.00 -9.10 3.30
C ILE A 539 31.61 -8.71 4.66
N PRO A 540 30.81 -8.67 5.74
CA PRO A 540 31.27 -8.32 7.07
C PRO A 540 32.44 -9.24 7.57
N ALA A 541 33.30 -8.64 8.37
CA ALA A 541 34.43 -9.37 8.94
C ALA A 541 34.05 -10.59 9.78
N SER A 542 32.90 -10.56 10.41
CA SER A 542 32.40 -11.64 11.29
C SER A 542 31.94 -12.90 10.55
N VAL A 543 31.74 -12.82 9.23
CA VAL A 543 31.23 -13.96 8.44
C VAL A 543 32.28 -15.03 8.30
N GLU A 544 31.97 -16.24 8.75
CA GLU A 544 32.86 -17.41 8.71
C GLU A 544 32.54 -18.34 7.54
N VAL A 545 31.28 -18.39 7.11
CA VAL A 545 30.78 -19.34 6.10
C VAL A 545 29.87 -18.64 5.09
N ILE A 546 30.11 -18.92 3.80
CA ILE A 546 29.17 -18.61 2.71
C ILE A 546 28.59 -19.92 2.20
N GLU A 547 27.30 -20.14 2.43
CA GLU A 547 26.62 -21.39 2.08
C GLU A 547 26.27 -21.48 0.58
N PRO A 548 26.00 -22.68 0.04
CA PRO A 548 25.74 -22.87 -1.39
C PRO A 548 24.52 -22.07 -1.85
N GLU A 549 24.58 -21.49 -3.05
CA GLU A 549 23.53 -20.71 -3.69
C GLU A 549 23.19 -19.36 -2.99
N ALA A 550 23.98 -18.92 -2.02
CA ALA A 550 23.76 -17.68 -1.25
C ALA A 550 23.44 -16.47 -2.15
N PHE A 551 24.11 -16.34 -3.31
CA PHE A 551 23.95 -15.28 -4.30
C PHE A 551 23.42 -15.78 -5.66
N TRP A 552 22.78 -16.93 -5.70
CA TRP A 552 22.32 -17.51 -6.96
C TRP A 552 21.42 -16.54 -7.75
N GLY A 553 21.76 -16.33 -9.01
CA GLY A 553 20.98 -15.46 -9.90
C GLY A 553 21.15 -13.95 -9.67
N CYS A 554 22.15 -13.51 -8.87
CA CYS A 554 22.56 -12.11 -8.79
C CYS A 554 23.30 -11.70 -10.07
N SER A 555 22.56 -11.58 -11.18
CA SER A 555 23.14 -11.47 -12.52
C SER A 555 23.91 -10.18 -12.78
N ALA A 556 23.71 -9.12 -11.99
CA ALA A 556 24.48 -7.88 -12.09
C ALA A 556 25.72 -7.84 -11.19
N LEU A 557 25.99 -8.86 -10.36
CA LEU A 557 27.08 -8.83 -9.39
C LEU A 557 28.46 -8.88 -10.09
N ILE A 558 29.23 -7.81 -9.90
CA ILE A 558 30.51 -7.59 -10.54
C ILE A 558 31.67 -7.80 -9.54
N THR A 559 31.47 -7.34 -8.29
CA THR A 559 32.52 -7.35 -7.27
C THR A 559 32.03 -7.92 -5.95
N VAL A 560 32.82 -8.84 -5.38
CA VAL A 560 32.68 -9.30 -4.00
C VAL A 560 33.96 -8.96 -3.26
N SER A 561 33.86 -8.29 -2.12
CA SER A 561 34.97 -7.94 -1.23
C SER A 561 34.62 -8.27 0.22
N PHE A 562 35.59 -8.20 1.09
CA PHE A 562 35.46 -8.52 2.52
C PHE A 562 36.05 -7.39 3.36
N GLU A 563 35.39 -7.08 4.47
CA GLU A 563 35.95 -6.14 5.46
C GLU A 563 37.30 -6.57 5.98
N HIS A 564 38.05 -5.61 6.51
CA HIS A 564 39.37 -5.86 7.13
C HIS A 564 39.22 -6.86 8.28
N GLU A 565 40.25 -7.74 8.45
CA GLU A 565 40.30 -8.81 9.47
C GLU A 565 39.14 -9.85 9.33
N SER A 566 38.73 -10.15 8.10
CA SER A 566 37.70 -11.13 7.82
C SER A 566 37.99 -12.50 8.41
N GLN A 567 36.98 -13.07 9.05
CA GLN A 567 37.03 -14.41 9.67
C GLN A 567 36.54 -15.53 8.74
N LEU A 568 36.42 -15.24 7.43
CA LEU A 568 35.98 -16.25 6.46
C LEU A 568 36.86 -17.48 6.47
N LYS A 569 36.23 -18.65 6.68
CA LYS A 569 36.85 -19.98 6.71
C LYS A 569 36.45 -20.81 5.51
N ILE A 570 35.16 -20.79 5.15
CA ILE A 570 34.63 -21.73 4.17
C ILE A 570 33.73 -21.02 3.17
N ILE A 571 34.01 -21.24 1.88
CA ILE A 571 33.04 -20.98 0.80
C ILE A 571 32.51 -22.33 0.36
N GLN A 572 31.27 -22.59 0.72
CA GLN A 572 30.66 -23.90 0.49
C GLN A 572 30.23 -24.14 -0.95
N GLY A 573 30.22 -25.40 -1.31
CA GLY A 573 29.76 -25.89 -2.58
C GLY A 573 29.63 -27.42 -2.57
N SER A 574 28.99 -27.96 -3.59
CA SER A 574 28.86 -29.39 -3.73
C SER A 574 28.96 -29.85 -5.19
N TYR A 575 29.38 -31.08 -5.36
CA TYR A 575 29.43 -31.78 -6.62
C TYR A 575 28.96 -33.21 -6.39
N GLU A 576 27.74 -33.49 -6.85
CA GLU A 576 27.18 -34.84 -6.73
C GLU A 576 26.92 -35.46 -8.10
N LYS A 577 27.28 -36.71 -8.25
CA LYS A 577 27.02 -37.51 -9.42
C LYS A 577 25.81 -38.42 -9.11
N ILE A 578 24.67 -38.15 -9.70
CA ILE A 578 23.48 -39.01 -9.54
C ILE A 578 23.21 -39.78 -10.82
N TYR A 579 23.04 -41.10 -10.70
CA TYR A 579 22.63 -41.92 -11.80
C TYR A 579 21.10 -41.78 -11.99
N VAL A 580 20.65 -41.23 -13.12
CA VAL A 580 19.26 -41.12 -13.47
C VAL A 580 18.89 -42.22 -14.44
N GLY A 581 18.35 -43.32 -13.92
CA GLY A 581 18.01 -44.45 -14.78
C GLY A 581 16.84 -45.30 -14.29
N HIS A 582 15.73 -45.23 -15.04
CA HIS A 582 14.77 -46.31 -15.19
C HIS A 582 14.59 -46.65 -16.69
N SER A 583 15.55 -46.28 -17.52
CA SER A 583 15.59 -46.54 -18.96
C SER A 583 16.88 -47.26 -19.32
N PRO A 584 16.88 -48.17 -20.34
CA PRO A 584 18.10 -48.88 -20.80
C PRO A 584 19.27 -47.94 -21.21
N ASN A 585 18.99 -46.65 -21.41
CA ASN A 585 19.94 -45.59 -21.75
C ASN A 585 20.20 -44.62 -20.58
N GLY A 586 20.16 -45.10 -19.34
CA GLY A 586 20.47 -44.27 -18.16
C GLY A 586 21.74 -43.48 -18.30
N TYR A 587 21.72 -42.22 -17.92
CA TYR A 587 22.86 -41.31 -17.98
C TYR A 587 23.18 -40.71 -16.61
N ASN A 588 24.44 -40.36 -16.40
CA ASN A 588 24.88 -39.67 -15.19
C ASN A 588 24.52 -38.20 -15.29
N ARG A 589 23.81 -37.68 -14.28
CA ARG A 589 23.63 -36.24 -14.08
C ARG A 589 24.59 -35.77 -12.98
N TYR A 590 25.18 -34.62 -13.19
CA TYR A 590 26.06 -33.96 -12.23
C TYR A 590 25.33 -32.77 -11.65
N TYR A 591 25.17 -32.75 -10.34
CA TYR A 591 24.56 -31.64 -9.61
C TYR A 591 25.67 -30.82 -8.99
N ARG A 592 25.56 -29.51 -9.16
CA ARG A 592 26.53 -28.54 -8.67
C ARG A 592 25.81 -27.44 -7.93
N SER A 593 26.26 -27.10 -6.74
CA SER A 593 25.85 -25.92 -5.98
C SER A 593 27.09 -25.22 -5.45
N GLY A 594 27.04 -23.93 -5.25
CA GLY A 594 28.19 -23.17 -4.74
C GLY A 594 27.82 -21.75 -4.34
N GLY A 595 28.53 -21.22 -3.37
CA GLY A 595 28.26 -19.91 -2.78
C GLY A 595 28.10 -18.77 -3.81
N PHE A 596 28.96 -18.81 -4.85
CA PHE A 596 29.01 -17.84 -5.94
C PHE A 596 28.69 -18.44 -7.31
N ARG A 597 28.13 -19.63 -7.37
CA ARG A 597 27.82 -20.32 -8.64
C ARG A 597 26.92 -19.49 -9.54
N GLY A 598 27.23 -19.46 -10.83
CA GLY A 598 26.38 -18.86 -11.87
C GLY A 598 26.44 -17.35 -11.94
N LEU A 599 27.39 -16.70 -11.29
CA LEU A 599 27.59 -15.25 -11.34
C LEU A 599 28.38 -14.88 -12.61
N ALA A 600 27.71 -14.97 -13.75
CA ALA A 600 28.34 -14.80 -15.07
C ALA A 600 29.00 -13.41 -15.31
N ASN A 601 28.59 -12.39 -14.53
CA ASN A 601 29.16 -11.04 -14.62
C ASN A 601 30.18 -10.72 -13.51
N LEU A 602 30.46 -11.66 -12.61
CA LEU A 602 31.46 -11.47 -11.58
C LEU A 602 32.88 -11.36 -12.23
N THR A 603 33.48 -10.19 -12.06
CA THR A 603 34.85 -9.92 -12.57
C THR A 603 35.88 -9.94 -11.47
N THR A 604 35.49 -9.58 -10.25
CA THR A 604 36.44 -9.43 -9.13
C THR A 604 35.92 -10.14 -7.88
N PHE A 605 36.74 -11.03 -7.37
CA PHE A 605 36.59 -11.63 -6.04
C PHE A 605 37.81 -11.23 -5.21
N ASP A 606 37.63 -10.35 -4.24
CA ASP A 606 38.69 -9.78 -3.41
C ASP A 606 38.62 -10.27 -1.97
N ALA A 607 39.25 -11.38 -1.68
CA ALA A 607 39.44 -11.96 -0.36
C ALA A 607 40.85 -11.71 0.18
N SER A 608 41.51 -10.61 -0.20
CA SER A 608 42.86 -10.24 0.29
C SER A 608 42.85 -9.99 1.81
N ASN A 609 41.70 -9.58 2.38
CA ASN A 609 41.50 -9.40 3.84
C ASN A 609 41.19 -10.72 4.59
N CYS A 610 41.06 -11.85 3.88
CA CYS A 610 40.68 -13.14 4.44
C CYS A 610 41.94 -13.99 4.63
N SER A 611 42.54 -13.95 5.81
CA SER A 611 43.78 -14.74 6.12
C SER A 611 43.49 -16.14 6.65
N GLN A 612 42.22 -16.50 6.90
CA GLN A 612 41.82 -17.72 7.59
C GLN A 612 41.00 -18.70 6.72
N ILE A 613 40.93 -18.50 5.41
CA ILE A 613 40.20 -19.42 4.52
C ILE A 613 40.86 -20.80 4.59
N GLU A 614 40.10 -21.80 4.99
CA GLU A 614 40.47 -23.19 5.10
C GLU A 614 40.10 -23.97 3.83
N SER A 615 38.90 -23.70 3.28
CA SER A 615 38.44 -24.39 2.08
C SER A 615 37.57 -23.53 1.17
N ILE A 616 37.69 -23.77 -0.13
CA ILE A 616 36.78 -23.39 -1.19
C ILE A 616 36.27 -24.69 -1.78
N GLU A 617 35.01 -25.01 -1.48
CA GLU A 617 34.41 -26.32 -1.78
C GLU A 617 34.11 -26.50 -3.27
N PRO A 618 33.74 -27.73 -3.74
CA PRO A 618 33.51 -28.02 -5.14
C PRO A 618 32.43 -27.07 -5.74
N SER A 619 32.69 -26.62 -6.97
CA SER A 619 31.78 -25.77 -7.75
C SER A 619 31.44 -24.37 -7.15
N ALA A 620 32.21 -23.91 -6.13
CA ALA A 620 31.94 -22.64 -5.43
C ALA A 620 31.81 -21.45 -6.39
N PHE A 621 32.59 -21.38 -7.48
CA PHE A 621 32.52 -20.34 -8.53
C PHE A 621 32.18 -20.93 -9.92
N TYR A 622 31.49 -22.04 -9.96
CA TYR A 622 31.08 -22.68 -11.22
C TYR A 622 30.25 -21.72 -12.09
N HIS A 623 30.58 -21.60 -13.38
CA HIS A 623 29.97 -20.64 -14.31
C HIS A 623 30.19 -19.14 -14.02
N CYS A 624 31.30 -18.78 -13.33
CA CYS A 624 31.76 -17.39 -13.21
C CYS A 624 32.65 -17.00 -14.40
N SER A 625 32.10 -17.07 -15.62
CA SER A 625 32.88 -17.02 -16.87
C SER A 625 33.61 -15.69 -17.16
N LYS A 626 33.24 -14.58 -16.47
CA LYS A 626 33.91 -13.28 -16.62
C LYS A 626 34.90 -12.97 -15.50
N LEU A 627 35.20 -13.91 -14.63
CA LEU A 627 36.13 -13.69 -13.52
C LEU A 627 37.56 -13.36 -14.05
N GLN A 628 38.03 -12.17 -13.69
CA GLN A 628 39.33 -11.62 -14.13
C GLN A 628 40.33 -11.49 -12.99
N SER A 629 39.85 -11.23 -11.78
CA SER A 629 40.69 -11.01 -10.61
C SER A 629 40.20 -11.84 -9.43
N VAL A 630 41.06 -12.69 -8.92
CA VAL A 630 40.86 -13.45 -7.68
C VAL A 630 42.00 -13.06 -6.73
N LYS A 631 41.68 -12.50 -5.56
CA LYS A 631 42.68 -12.18 -4.54
C LYS A 631 42.40 -13.01 -3.30
N VAL A 632 43.43 -13.59 -2.71
CA VAL A 632 43.34 -14.43 -1.52
C VAL A 632 44.47 -14.06 -0.56
N GLY A 633 44.13 -13.80 0.71
CA GLY A 633 45.06 -13.33 1.74
C GLY A 633 45.74 -14.44 2.53
N THR A 634 45.46 -15.72 2.28
CA THR A 634 46.04 -16.83 3.04
C THR A 634 47.45 -17.16 2.59
N MET A 635 48.34 -17.39 3.57
CA MET A 635 49.73 -17.82 3.34
C MET A 635 49.82 -19.27 2.85
N ILE A 636 48.92 -20.12 3.32
CA ILE A 636 48.77 -21.51 2.92
C ILE A 636 47.61 -21.61 1.96
N PRO A 637 47.76 -22.16 0.74
CA PRO A 637 46.63 -22.33 -0.17
C PRO A 637 45.51 -23.11 0.50
N PRO A 638 44.25 -22.55 0.54
CA PRO A 638 43.11 -23.29 1.04
C PRO A 638 42.87 -24.57 0.24
N THR A 639 42.30 -25.59 0.86
CA THR A 639 41.83 -26.75 0.09
C THR A 639 40.82 -26.28 -0.95
N CYS A 640 40.98 -26.74 -2.20
CA CYS A 640 40.15 -26.35 -3.30
C CYS A 640 39.45 -27.58 -3.89
N GLY A 641 38.12 -27.56 -3.91
CA GLY A 641 37.32 -28.65 -4.42
C GLY A 641 37.29 -28.75 -5.95
N ILE A 642 36.87 -29.87 -6.47
CA ILE A 642 36.79 -30.14 -7.92
C ILE A 642 35.86 -29.07 -8.56
N ASP A 643 36.30 -28.51 -9.69
CA ASP A 643 35.56 -27.51 -10.47
C ASP A 643 35.22 -26.23 -9.66
N ALA A 644 35.90 -25.96 -8.53
CA ALA A 644 35.61 -24.76 -7.73
C ALA A 644 35.74 -23.47 -8.56
N PHE A 645 36.74 -23.44 -9.46
CA PHE A 645 36.97 -22.34 -10.40
C PHE A 645 36.89 -22.85 -11.86
N SER A 646 35.86 -23.63 -12.20
CA SER A 646 35.72 -24.08 -13.59
C SER A 646 35.43 -22.90 -14.52
N GLU A 647 35.83 -23.03 -15.78
CA GLU A 647 35.63 -22.01 -16.84
C GLU A 647 36.46 -20.72 -16.63
N LEU A 648 37.58 -20.81 -15.91
CA LEU A 648 38.51 -19.68 -15.81
C LEU A 648 39.03 -19.27 -17.20
N ASN A 649 39.07 -17.98 -17.43
CA ASN A 649 39.76 -17.41 -18.57
C ASN A 649 41.27 -17.52 -18.38
N SER A 650 42.03 -17.74 -19.46
CA SER A 650 43.50 -17.78 -19.44
C SER A 650 44.18 -16.50 -18.93
N TYR A 651 43.44 -15.39 -18.89
CA TYR A 651 43.90 -14.10 -18.38
C TYR A 651 43.41 -13.78 -16.96
N THR A 652 42.72 -14.70 -16.27
CA THR A 652 42.36 -14.50 -14.86
C THR A 652 43.60 -14.41 -14.00
N ILE A 653 43.73 -13.33 -13.23
CA ILE A 653 44.88 -13.08 -12.35
C ILE A 653 44.52 -13.57 -10.96
N LEU A 654 45.33 -14.47 -10.41
CA LEU A 654 45.32 -14.81 -9.00
C LEU A 654 46.37 -13.96 -8.27
N THR A 655 45.97 -13.24 -7.24
CA THR A 655 46.85 -12.42 -6.43
C THR A 655 46.90 -12.97 -5.00
N VAL A 656 48.08 -13.32 -4.51
CA VAL A 656 48.33 -14.00 -3.22
C VAL A 656 49.49 -13.36 -2.48
N PRO A 657 49.68 -13.62 -1.16
CA PRO A 657 50.86 -13.15 -0.46
C PRO A 657 52.12 -13.58 -1.18
N LYS A 658 53.10 -12.69 -1.27
CA LYS A 658 54.33 -12.88 -2.07
C LYS A 658 55.04 -14.19 -1.75
N GLU A 659 55.11 -14.53 -0.48
CA GLU A 659 55.83 -15.71 0.02
C GLU A 659 55.07 -17.01 -0.28
N SER A 660 53.80 -16.96 -0.64
CA SER A 660 52.95 -18.12 -0.90
C SER A 660 52.80 -18.49 -2.38
N ILE A 661 53.33 -17.68 -3.30
CA ILE A 661 53.17 -17.86 -4.76
C ILE A 661 53.54 -19.28 -5.20
N GLU A 662 54.65 -19.80 -4.76
CA GLU A 662 55.08 -21.15 -5.17
C GLU A 662 54.23 -22.27 -4.60
N ALA A 663 53.66 -22.08 -3.40
CA ALA A 663 52.69 -23.00 -2.82
C ALA A 663 51.40 -23.06 -3.64
N TYR A 664 50.88 -21.89 -4.09
CA TYR A 664 49.68 -21.84 -4.93
C TYR A 664 49.88 -22.45 -6.31
N LYS A 665 51.08 -22.32 -6.91
CA LYS A 665 51.43 -22.96 -8.20
C LYS A 665 51.40 -24.49 -8.12
N GLN A 666 51.55 -25.08 -6.95
CA GLN A 666 51.60 -26.53 -6.75
C GLN A 666 50.29 -27.09 -6.19
N ALA A 667 49.45 -26.27 -5.60
CA ALA A 667 48.22 -26.68 -4.97
C ALA A 667 47.13 -27.11 -5.98
N ASN A 668 46.35 -28.15 -5.65
CA ASN A 668 45.27 -28.63 -6.52
C ASN A 668 44.26 -27.53 -6.77
N GLU A 669 43.70 -27.48 -7.98
CA GLU A 669 42.81 -26.45 -8.54
C GLU A 669 43.51 -25.08 -8.67
N TRP A 670 44.28 -24.60 -7.69
CA TRP A 670 45.02 -23.34 -7.75
C TRP A 670 46.08 -23.30 -8.86
N LYS A 671 46.71 -24.43 -9.17
CA LYS A 671 47.66 -24.58 -10.28
C LYS A 671 47.06 -24.32 -11.67
N ASN A 672 45.71 -24.29 -11.77
CA ASN A 672 45.02 -23.98 -13.03
C ASN A 672 45.03 -22.47 -13.36
N PHE A 673 45.40 -21.61 -12.40
CA PHE A 673 45.66 -20.20 -12.66
C PHE A 673 47.03 -20.02 -13.33
N THR A 674 47.02 -19.59 -14.58
CA THR A 674 48.24 -19.38 -15.36
C THR A 674 48.96 -18.08 -15.00
N ASN A 675 48.33 -17.15 -14.36
CA ASN A 675 48.86 -15.85 -13.97
C ASN A 675 48.71 -15.62 -12.47
N ILE A 676 49.76 -15.87 -11.70
CA ILE A 676 49.82 -15.71 -10.25
C ILE A 676 50.74 -14.57 -9.89
N THR A 677 50.25 -13.57 -9.15
CA THR A 677 51.01 -12.35 -8.78
C THR A 677 50.99 -12.13 -7.26
N ALA A 678 51.87 -11.24 -6.79
CA ALA A 678 51.94 -10.88 -5.37
C ALA A 678 50.91 -9.85 -4.99
N LEU A 679 50.33 -10.01 -3.79
CA LEU A 679 49.64 -8.92 -3.08
C LEU A 679 50.66 -7.84 -2.72
N ASN A 680 50.36 -6.59 -3.01
CA ASN A 680 51.21 -5.43 -2.72
C ASN A 680 51.22 -5.10 -1.24
#